data_27c9f13e130702b822666c63cd0b38fd
#
_entry.id   27c9f13e130702b822666c63cd0b38fd
#
_cell.length_a   1.000
_cell.length_b   1.000
_cell.length_c   1.000
_cell.angle_alpha   90.00
_cell.angle_beta   90.00
_cell.angle_gamma   90.00
#
_symmetry.space_group_name_H-M   'P 1'
#
loop_
_entity.id
_entity.type
_entity.pdbx_description
1 polymer ?
#
loop_
_entity_poly.entity_id
_entity_poly.type
_entity_poly.pdbx_seq_one_letter_code
_entity_poly.pdbx_strand_id
1 'polypeptide(L)'
;MLTYARPASVRTFNRLLTVVSRARCSSASELVVSLFNRMIRECSVKVAPSSCTYTILIGCFCRMGRLKHGFAAFGLILKTGWSLNNTVIFGQLLKGLCDAKRVDEATDILLRRMPEFGCTLNVISYNILLKGLCNEKRAEEALELMHMMADDGDGSHTPNVVTYTTVIDGLCKAQMVDRAKGVFQHMIDKGVRPNNHTYTCLIHGYLSTGKWKEVVQMLQEMSTHGLQPDCVIYAVLLDYLCKNGRCTEARNIFDSLIRKGIKPHVTIYGILLHGYATEGALSEMHSFLDLMVRNGVSPDHHIFNIMFNAYAKKAMIDEAMHIFDKMRQQWLSPGVVNYGALIDALCKLGRVDDAVLKFNQMINEGVTPDIFVFSSLVYGLCTVDKWEKAEKLFFEVLDQGIRLNAAFFNILMCNLCREGRVMEAQRLIDLMLRVDVRPDVISYNTLVDGHCLTGRIDEAAKLLDVMVSIGLKPDEFTYNTLLHGYCKARRIDDAYSLFREMLMKGLTPGVVTYNTILHGLFQIGRFCEAKELYLNMINNRRKCDIYTYTIILNGLCRNNFVDEAFKMFQSLCSKDLQLDIFTINIMIGALLKGGRKEDAMDLFATISAYGLVPDVETYRLIAENLIKEGSLEELDELFSAMEENGTAPNSRMLNALVRWLLHRGDIGRAGVYLSKLDEKNFSLEASTTSMLISIYSRAEYQQLAKSLPEKYRFPQRSLQLSVDKKR
;
A
#
# COMPACT_ATOMS: atom_id res chain seq x y z
N MET A 1 -0.32 21.64 -47.54
CA MET A 1 0.41 22.89 -47.30
C MET A 1 1.90 22.82 -47.70
N LEU A 2 2.57 21.69 -47.64
CA LEU A 2 3.98 21.57 -48.04
C LEU A 2 4.21 21.45 -49.56
N THR A 3 3.22 21.08 -50.31
CA THR A 3 3.35 20.80 -51.76
C THR A 3 2.64 21.77 -52.69
N TYR A 4 1.76 22.67 -52.21
CA TYR A 4 0.88 23.47 -53.08
C TYR A 4 0.67 24.94 -52.68
N ALA A 5 1.40 25.51 -51.72
CA ALA A 5 1.24 26.92 -51.34
C ALA A 5 2.53 27.71 -51.55
N ARG A 6 2.36 29.02 -51.91
CA ARG A 6 3.44 30.04 -51.89
C ARG A 6 4.35 29.86 -50.71
N PRO A 7 5.66 30.15 -50.75
CA PRO A 7 6.61 29.90 -49.71
C PRO A 7 6.07 30.38 -48.37
N ALA A 8 5.69 29.42 -47.49
CA ALA A 8 5.14 29.72 -46.17
C ALA A 8 6.21 30.46 -45.35
N SER A 9 5.88 31.60 -44.80
CA SER A 9 6.81 32.32 -43.95
C SER A 9 7.16 31.48 -42.69
N VAL A 10 8.37 31.66 -42.15
CA VAL A 10 8.80 31.02 -40.87
C VAL A 10 7.77 31.24 -39.77
N ARG A 11 7.10 32.40 -39.75
CA ARG A 11 6.03 32.71 -38.78
C ARG A 11 4.82 31.77 -38.90
N THR A 12 4.38 31.49 -40.14
CA THR A 12 3.25 30.58 -40.41
C THR A 12 3.61 29.15 -39.97
N PHE A 13 4.86 28.73 -40.21
CA PHE A 13 5.36 27.42 -39.82
C PHE A 13 5.42 27.30 -38.31
N ASN A 14 5.96 28.28 -37.61
CA ASN A 14 6.01 28.31 -36.15
C ASN A 14 4.61 28.32 -35.53
N ARG A 15 3.62 28.96 -36.13
CA ARG A 15 2.22 28.88 -35.68
C ARG A 15 1.69 27.45 -35.77
N LEU A 16 1.94 26.76 -36.89
CA LEU A 16 1.55 25.35 -37.08
C LEU A 16 2.22 24.45 -36.00
N LEU A 17 3.55 24.54 -35.85
CA LEU A 17 4.30 23.78 -34.85
C LEU A 17 3.78 24.06 -33.42
N THR A 18 3.46 25.31 -33.11
CA THR A 18 2.91 25.71 -31.81
C THR A 18 1.53 25.08 -31.56
N VAL A 19 0.65 25.09 -32.56
CA VAL A 19 -0.68 24.47 -32.43
C VAL A 19 -0.57 22.96 -32.19
N VAL A 20 0.25 22.27 -32.99
CA VAL A 20 0.48 20.83 -32.82
C VAL A 20 1.11 20.54 -31.47
N SER A 21 2.09 21.35 -31.02
CA SER A 21 2.76 21.15 -29.74
C SER A 21 1.85 21.35 -28.51
N ARG A 22 0.72 22.05 -28.65
CA ARG A 22 -0.26 22.26 -27.57
C ARG A 22 -1.03 21.03 -27.17
N ALA A 23 -1.10 19.98 -28.01
CA ALA A 23 -1.76 18.73 -27.69
C ALA A 23 -1.08 17.94 -26.55
N ARG A 24 0.11 18.36 -26.09
CA ARG A 24 0.86 17.87 -24.90
C ARG A 24 1.06 16.36 -24.81
N CYS A 25 0.83 15.58 -25.86
CA CYS A 25 1.11 14.15 -25.93
C CYS A 25 2.45 13.88 -26.63
N SER A 26 3.02 12.69 -26.41
CA SER A 26 4.28 12.27 -27.03
C SER A 26 4.18 12.22 -28.55
N SER A 27 3.08 11.67 -29.07
CA SER A 27 2.80 11.57 -30.51
C SER A 27 2.75 12.94 -31.20
N ALA A 28 2.17 13.95 -30.55
CA ALA A 28 2.16 15.33 -31.09
C ALA A 28 3.58 15.94 -31.11
N SER A 29 4.41 15.63 -30.10
CA SER A 29 5.80 16.08 -30.05
C SER A 29 6.65 15.40 -31.14
N GLU A 30 6.44 14.12 -31.42
CA GLU A 30 7.08 13.40 -32.53
C GLU A 30 6.66 13.96 -33.89
N LEU A 31 5.37 14.28 -34.03
CA LEU A 31 4.87 14.93 -35.26
C LEU A 31 5.51 16.30 -35.52
N VAL A 32 5.71 17.12 -34.44
CA VAL A 32 6.42 18.42 -34.56
C VAL A 32 7.86 18.20 -35.04
N VAL A 33 8.58 17.21 -34.50
CA VAL A 33 9.95 16.91 -34.94
C VAL A 33 9.97 16.40 -36.39
N SER A 34 9.03 15.56 -36.78
CA SER A 34 8.88 15.08 -38.15
C SER A 34 8.61 16.24 -39.14
N LEU A 35 7.68 17.14 -38.79
CA LEU A 35 7.39 18.33 -39.60
C LEU A 35 8.59 19.25 -39.73
N PHE A 36 9.37 19.43 -38.66
CA PHE A 36 10.60 20.23 -38.70
C PHE A 36 11.65 19.58 -39.61
N ASN A 37 11.86 18.27 -39.52
CA ASN A 37 12.80 17.56 -40.39
C ASN A 37 12.40 17.66 -41.87
N ARG A 38 11.10 17.60 -42.16
CA ARG A 38 10.57 17.81 -43.52
C ARG A 38 10.76 19.25 -43.99
N MET A 39 10.57 20.24 -43.10
CA MET A 39 10.84 21.65 -43.42
C MET A 39 12.28 21.87 -43.88
N ILE A 40 13.25 21.25 -43.24
CA ILE A 40 14.67 21.40 -43.58
C ILE A 40 15.02 20.64 -44.86
N ARG A 41 14.44 19.45 -45.09
CA ARG A 41 14.83 18.56 -46.20
C ARG A 41 14.09 18.82 -47.51
N GLU A 42 12.80 19.14 -47.43
CA GLU A 42 11.90 19.11 -48.61
C GLU A 42 11.48 20.51 -49.12
N CYS A 43 11.76 21.59 -48.40
CA CYS A 43 11.42 22.92 -48.91
C CYS A 43 12.44 23.35 -49.97
N SER A 44 11.99 23.51 -51.21
CA SER A 44 12.75 24.05 -52.35
C SER A 44 13.23 25.49 -52.13
N VAL A 45 12.60 26.23 -51.24
CA VAL A 45 13.06 27.51 -50.68
C VAL A 45 13.50 27.24 -49.25
N LYS A 46 14.81 27.33 -48.98
CA LYS A 46 15.40 27.15 -47.64
C LYS A 46 14.76 28.14 -46.65
N VAL A 47 13.71 27.69 -45.95
CA VAL A 47 13.14 28.45 -44.84
C VAL A 47 14.07 28.28 -43.65
N ALA A 48 14.89 29.27 -43.37
CA ALA A 48 15.81 29.20 -42.20
C ALA A 48 15.02 29.19 -40.91
N PRO A 49 15.24 28.18 -40.03
CA PRO A 49 14.62 28.13 -38.71
C PRO A 49 14.97 29.36 -37.88
N SER A 50 14.03 29.85 -37.11
CA SER A 50 14.21 30.97 -36.19
C SER A 50 14.46 30.48 -34.75
N SER A 51 14.90 31.38 -33.87
CA SER A 51 14.98 31.10 -32.42
C SER A 51 13.68 30.52 -31.85
N CYS A 52 12.52 31.02 -32.29
CA CYS A 52 11.20 30.51 -31.92
C CYS A 52 10.98 29.04 -32.37
N THR A 53 11.47 28.67 -33.57
CA THR A 53 11.40 27.29 -34.07
C THR A 53 12.16 26.33 -33.15
N TYR A 54 13.39 26.68 -32.79
CA TYR A 54 14.21 25.86 -31.89
C TYR A 54 13.64 25.82 -30.47
N THR A 55 13.04 26.90 -29.96
CA THR A 55 12.35 26.93 -28.67
C THR A 55 11.22 25.91 -28.61
N ILE A 56 10.41 25.82 -29.66
CA ILE A 56 9.33 24.82 -29.77
C ILE A 56 9.90 23.40 -29.78
N LEU A 57 10.98 23.19 -30.55
CA LEU A 57 11.66 21.88 -30.62
C LEU A 57 12.26 21.45 -29.28
N ILE A 58 12.94 22.36 -28.58
CA ILE A 58 13.49 22.09 -27.24
C ILE A 58 12.38 21.61 -26.31
N GLY A 59 11.23 22.33 -26.31
CA GLY A 59 10.07 21.92 -25.52
C GLY A 59 9.51 20.54 -25.92
N CYS A 60 9.53 20.18 -27.20
CA CYS A 60 9.11 18.86 -27.66
C CYS A 60 10.10 17.77 -27.24
N PHE A 61 11.40 17.99 -27.42
CA PHE A 61 12.44 17.05 -27.01
C PHE A 61 12.43 16.80 -25.49
N CYS A 62 12.24 17.84 -24.69
CA CYS A 62 12.11 17.74 -23.24
C CYS A 62 10.90 16.88 -22.87
N ARG A 63 9.73 17.10 -23.48
CA ARG A 63 8.53 16.28 -23.22
C ARG A 63 8.68 14.80 -23.62
N MET A 64 9.50 14.52 -24.65
CA MET A 64 9.81 13.14 -25.06
C MET A 64 10.91 12.48 -24.22
N GLY A 65 11.47 13.15 -23.22
CA GLY A 65 12.61 12.67 -22.44
C GLY A 65 13.95 12.66 -23.20
N ARG A 66 14.00 13.24 -24.42
CA ARG A 66 15.20 13.28 -25.27
C ARG A 66 16.05 14.53 -24.98
N LEU A 67 16.49 14.70 -23.73
CA LEU A 67 17.22 15.89 -23.27
C LEU A 67 18.49 16.18 -24.10
N LYS A 68 19.25 15.16 -24.50
CA LYS A 68 20.45 15.33 -25.34
C LYS A 68 20.15 16.11 -26.62
N HIS A 69 19.01 15.83 -27.28
CA HIS A 69 18.59 16.54 -28.50
C HIS A 69 18.09 17.96 -28.16
N GLY A 70 17.46 18.15 -27.01
CA GLY A 70 17.10 19.47 -26.51
C GLY A 70 18.31 20.38 -26.31
N PHE A 71 19.36 19.87 -25.65
CA PHE A 71 20.62 20.60 -25.49
C PHE A 71 21.36 20.81 -26.81
N ALA A 72 21.33 19.85 -27.74
CA ALA A 72 21.90 20.03 -29.07
C ALA A 72 21.19 21.17 -29.84
N ALA A 73 19.87 21.25 -29.78
CA ALA A 73 19.09 22.33 -30.35
C ALA A 73 19.39 23.69 -29.67
N PHE A 74 19.62 23.72 -28.37
CA PHE A 74 20.08 24.89 -27.65
C PHE A 74 21.49 25.31 -28.07
N GLY A 75 22.42 24.37 -28.25
CA GLY A 75 23.76 24.64 -28.78
C GLY A 75 23.76 25.23 -30.18
N LEU A 76 22.77 24.90 -31.03
CA LEU A 76 22.58 25.52 -32.34
C LEU A 76 22.14 26.99 -32.21
N ILE A 77 21.29 27.32 -31.24
CA ILE A 77 20.91 28.72 -30.95
C ILE A 77 22.16 29.56 -30.59
N LEU A 78 23.02 28.99 -29.71
CA LEU A 78 24.28 29.63 -29.31
C LEU A 78 25.22 29.89 -30.49
N LYS A 79 25.38 28.91 -31.37
CA LYS A 79 26.27 29.02 -32.57
C LYS A 79 25.79 30.03 -33.60
N THR A 80 24.48 30.28 -33.66
CA THR A 80 23.89 31.24 -34.62
C THR A 80 23.97 32.69 -34.13
N GLY A 81 24.46 32.92 -32.90
CA GLY A 81 24.59 34.28 -32.33
C GLY A 81 23.28 34.99 -32.01
N TRP A 82 22.17 34.24 -31.94
CA TRP A 82 20.88 34.85 -31.55
C TRP A 82 20.90 35.25 -30.07
N SER A 83 20.32 36.45 -29.80
CA SER A 83 20.16 36.90 -28.43
C SER A 83 19.42 35.87 -27.56
N LEU A 84 20.03 35.51 -26.45
CA LEU A 84 19.50 34.56 -25.48
C LEU A 84 18.57 35.17 -24.42
N ASN A 85 18.20 36.46 -24.57
CA ASN A 85 17.30 37.15 -23.63
C ASN A 85 15.89 36.52 -23.53
N ASN A 86 15.74 35.27 -23.95
CA ASN A 86 14.47 34.56 -23.96
C ASN A 86 14.43 33.52 -22.83
N THR A 87 13.89 33.92 -21.68
CA THR A 87 13.67 33.05 -20.50
C THR A 87 12.84 31.80 -20.78
N VAL A 88 12.05 31.80 -21.88
CA VAL A 88 11.21 30.65 -22.27
C VAL A 88 12.08 29.42 -22.64
N ILE A 89 13.21 29.65 -23.30
CA ILE A 89 14.13 28.56 -23.70
C ILE A 89 14.65 27.85 -22.46
N PHE A 90 15.16 28.61 -21.49
CA PHE A 90 15.66 28.09 -20.23
C PHE A 90 14.55 27.43 -19.42
N GLY A 91 13.34 28.01 -19.37
CA GLY A 91 12.17 27.41 -18.72
C GLY A 91 11.82 26.03 -19.28
N GLN A 92 11.95 25.80 -20.61
CA GLN A 92 11.72 24.48 -21.20
C GLN A 92 12.83 23.48 -20.80
N LEU A 93 14.09 23.91 -20.78
CA LEU A 93 15.22 23.06 -20.36
C LEU A 93 15.14 22.72 -18.87
N LEU A 94 14.88 23.70 -18.01
CA LEU A 94 14.67 23.50 -16.57
C LEU A 94 13.58 22.48 -16.31
N LYS A 95 12.43 22.65 -16.97
CA LYS A 95 11.32 21.72 -16.85
C LYS A 95 11.71 20.32 -17.31
N GLY A 96 12.37 20.19 -18.46
CA GLY A 96 12.81 18.90 -18.98
C GLY A 96 13.81 18.19 -18.05
N LEU A 97 14.71 18.93 -17.40
CA LEU A 97 15.65 18.39 -16.41
C LEU A 97 14.93 17.94 -15.13
N CYS A 98 14.02 18.76 -14.61
CA CYS A 98 13.20 18.40 -13.45
C CYS A 98 12.34 17.16 -13.71
N ASP A 99 11.71 17.07 -14.89
CA ASP A 99 10.91 15.89 -15.29
C ASP A 99 11.79 14.63 -15.43
N ALA A 100 13.09 14.78 -15.76
CA ALA A 100 14.07 13.70 -15.86
C ALA A 100 14.81 13.40 -14.54
N LYS A 101 14.41 13.98 -13.41
CA LYS A 101 15.04 13.85 -12.09
C LYS A 101 16.53 14.28 -12.06
N ARG A 102 16.88 15.34 -12.80
CA ARG A 102 18.24 15.92 -12.86
C ARG A 102 18.20 17.35 -12.31
N VAL A 103 17.71 17.48 -11.05
CA VAL A 103 17.41 18.78 -10.46
C VAL A 103 18.68 19.58 -10.17
N ASP A 104 19.82 18.92 -9.84
CA ASP A 104 21.09 19.60 -9.59
C ASP A 104 21.60 20.35 -10.83
N GLU A 105 21.45 19.77 -12.01
CA GLU A 105 21.79 20.44 -13.27
C GLU A 105 20.81 21.58 -13.59
N ALA A 106 19.55 21.42 -13.23
CA ALA A 106 18.56 22.50 -13.37
C ALA A 106 18.93 23.68 -12.44
N THR A 107 19.40 23.38 -11.23
CA THR A 107 19.87 24.40 -10.28
C THR A 107 21.10 25.14 -10.82
N ASP A 108 22.09 24.43 -11.38
CA ASP A 108 23.25 25.05 -12.01
C ASP A 108 22.86 25.95 -13.18
N ILE A 109 21.92 25.51 -14.02
CA ILE A 109 21.40 26.33 -15.11
C ILE A 109 20.71 27.58 -14.62
N LEU A 110 19.85 27.48 -13.59
CA LEU A 110 19.11 28.62 -13.07
C LEU A 110 20.06 29.64 -12.41
N LEU A 111 20.92 29.20 -11.49
CA LEU A 111 21.67 30.09 -10.62
C LEU A 111 22.99 30.58 -11.24
N ARG A 112 23.60 29.81 -12.16
CA ARG A 112 24.88 30.16 -12.77
C ARG A 112 24.77 30.49 -14.24
N ARG A 113 24.21 29.58 -15.05
CA ARG A 113 24.24 29.70 -16.51
C ARG A 113 23.31 30.81 -17.04
N MET A 114 22.11 30.95 -16.52
CA MET A 114 21.19 32.00 -16.98
C MET A 114 21.77 33.41 -16.75
N PRO A 115 22.33 33.75 -15.59
CA PRO A 115 23.04 35.05 -15.40
C PRO A 115 24.25 35.22 -16.33
N GLU A 116 25.08 34.18 -16.54
CA GLU A 116 26.22 34.22 -17.48
C GLU A 116 25.81 34.61 -18.88
N PHE A 117 24.60 34.17 -19.33
CA PHE A 117 24.04 34.53 -20.62
C PHE A 117 23.25 35.86 -20.65
N GLY A 118 23.29 36.62 -19.57
CA GLY A 118 22.58 37.90 -19.44
C GLY A 118 21.04 37.73 -19.36
N CYS A 119 20.55 36.54 -19.03
CA CYS A 119 19.13 36.31 -18.81
C CYS A 119 18.71 36.73 -17.41
N THR A 120 17.71 37.60 -17.32
CA THR A 120 17.09 37.91 -16.02
C THR A 120 16.32 36.70 -15.50
N LEU A 121 16.58 36.36 -14.26
CA LEU A 121 15.80 35.34 -13.55
C LEU A 121 14.34 35.84 -13.42
N ASN A 122 13.39 34.96 -13.39
CA ASN A 122 12.00 35.32 -13.18
C ASN A 122 11.28 34.29 -12.28
N VAL A 123 10.17 34.70 -11.68
CA VAL A 123 9.36 33.88 -10.76
C VAL A 123 8.98 32.54 -11.37
N ILE A 124 8.76 32.47 -12.71
CA ILE A 124 8.38 31.24 -13.40
C ILE A 124 9.53 30.22 -13.38
N SER A 125 10.78 30.67 -13.63
CA SER A 125 11.95 29.79 -13.62
C SER A 125 12.22 29.22 -12.22
N TYR A 126 12.11 30.07 -11.19
CA TYR A 126 12.17 29.62 -9.79
C TYR A 126 11.08 28.61 -9.45
N ASN A 127 9.82 28.88 -9.83
CA ASN A 127 8.70 27.98 -9.55
C ASN A 127 8.85 26.61 -10.25
N ILE A 128 9.48 26.55 -11.43
CA ILE A 128 9.78 25.28 -12.13
C ILE A 128 10.79 24.47 -11.29
N LEU A 129 11.87 25.11 -10.80
CA LEU A 129 12.89 24.44 -10.02
C LEU A 129 12.38 24.03 -8.63
N LEU A 130 11.65 24.91 -7.94
CA LEU A 130 10.98 24.62 -6.67
C LEU A 130 10.09 23.40 -6.77
N LYS A 131 9.28 23.31 -7.84
CA LYS A 131 8.44 22.14 -8.10
C LYS A 131 9.28 20.88 -8.37
N GLY A 132 10.40 21.01 -9.07
CA GLY A 132 11.35 19.92 -9.31
C GLY A 132 11.92 19.37 -8.01
N LEU A 133 12.43 20.23 -7.13
CA LEU A 133 12.96 19.89 -5.80
C LEU A 133 11.89 19.20 -4.93
N CYS A 134 10.68 19.76 -4.87
CA CYS A 134 9.57 19.17 -4.11
C CYS A 134 9.19 17.77 -4.62
N ASN A 135 9.21 17.55 -5.95
CA ASN A 135 8.92 16.25 -6.54
C ASN A 135 9.98 15.19 -6.21
N GLU A 136 11.24 15.60 -6.03
CA GLU A 136 12.35 14.74 -5.58
C GLU A 136 12.44 14.59 -4.05
N LYS A 137 11.45 15.10 -3.32
CA LYS A 137 11.40 15.09 -1.85
C LYS A 137 12.51 15.94 -1.17
N ARG A 138 13.09 16.88 -1.89
CA ARG A 138 14.12 17.84 -1.40
C ARG A 138 13.45 19.15 -0.95
N ALA A 139 12.48 19.04 -0.05
CA ALA A 139 11.65 20.17 0.36
C ALA A 139 12.42 21.23 1.18
N GLU A 140 13.49 20.86 1.87
CA GLU A 140 14.35 21.82 2.60
C GLU A 140 15.11 22.72 1.63
N GLU A 141 15.70 22.17 0.60
CA GLU A 141 16.39 22.95 -0.42
C GLU A 141 15.43 23.85 -1.22
N ALA A 142 14.18 23.37 -1.42
CA ALA A 142 13.15 24.24 -2.00
C ALA A 142 12.82 25.42 -1.08
N LEU A 143 12.81 25.22 0.23
CA LEU A 143 12.61 26.29 1.20
C LEU A 143 13.77 27.31 1.18
N GLU A 144 15.01 26.84 1.17
CA GLU A 144 16.21 27.68 1.05
C GLU A 144 16.20 28.50 -0.26
N LEU A 145 15.86 27.86 -1.37
CA LEU A 145 15.76 28.54 -2.66
C LEU A 145 14.66 29.62 -2.64
N MET A 146 13.54 29.39 -1.96
CA MET A 146 12.49 30.39 -1.79
C MET A 146 12.98 31.59 -0.94
N HIS A 147 13.77 31.34 0.09
CA HIS A 147 14.36 32.42 0.90
C HIS A 147 15.37 33.22 0.09
N MET A 148 16.26 32.57 -0.67
CA MET A 148 17.18 33.28 -1.59
C MET A 148 16.42 34.16 -2.59
N MET A 149 15.31 33.66 -3.14
CA MET A 149 14.44 34.42 -4.05
C MET A 149 13.83 35.66 -3.37
N ALA A 150 13.57 35.59 -2.06
CA ALA A 150 12.98 36.70 -1.31
C ALA A 150 14.01 37.76 -0.90
N ASP A 151 15.27 37.36 -0.74
CA ASP A 151 16.39 38.23 -0.27
C ASP A 151 17.11 38.98 -1.41
N ASP A 152 16.89 38.57 -2.69
CA ASP A 152 17.39 39.30 -3.84
C ASP A 152 16.73 40.68 -3.91
N GLY A 153 17.44 41.70 -3.41
CA GLY A 153 16.97 43.06 -3.12
C GLY A 153 16.45 43.89 -4.31
N ASP A 154 16.36 43.31 -5.50
CA ASP A 154 15.95 43.97 -6.75
C ASP A 154 14.42 43.97 -6.96
N GLY A 155 13.65 43.40 -6.07
CA GLY A 155 12.17 43.40 -6.11
C GLY A 155 11.52 42.67 -7.29
N SER A 156 12.32 42.26 -8.30
CA SER A 156 11.84 41.68 -9.57
C SER A 156 11.41 40.20 -9.43
N HIS A 157 11.77 39.53 -8.31
CA HIS A 157 11.60 38.08 -8.14
C HIS A 157 10.85 37.69 -6.88
N THR A 158 10.05 38.60 -6.31
CA THR A 158 9.32 38.33 -5.06
C THR A 158 8.44 37.08 -5.15
N PRO A 159 8.50 36.19 -4.15
CA PRO A 159 7.64 35.01 -4.09
C PRO A 159 6.17 35.38 -4.18
N ASN A 160 5.45 34.71 -5.06
CA ASN A 160 4.01 34.89 -5.25
C ASN A 160 3.21 33.72 -4.67
N VAL A 161 1.88 33.77 -4.75
CA VAL A 161 0.99 32.70 -4.26
C VAL A 161 1.39 31.32 -4.78
N VAL A 162 1.84 31.19 -6.05
CA VAL A 162 2.26 29.92 -6.64
C VAL A 162 3.54 29.42 -6.01
N THR A 163 4.51 30.31 -5.74
CA THR A 163 5.78 30.00 -5.07
C THR A 163 5.53 29.43 -3.68
N TYR A 164 4.80 30.17 -2.85
CA TYR A 164 4.47 29.74 -1.48
C TYR A 164 3.70 28.42 -1.48
N THR A 165 2.67 28.30 -2.31
CA THR A 165 1.85 27.08 -2.38
C THR A 165 2.67 25.87 -2.84
N THR A 166 3.62 26.04 -3.78
CA THR A 166 4.50 24.97 -4.24
C THR A 166 5.40 24.44 -3.12
N VAL A 167 5.99 25.35 -2.32
CA VAL A 167 6.85 24.96 -1.18
C VAL A 167 6.02 24.35 -0.05
N ILE A 168 4.85 24.91 0.27
CA ILE A 168 3.91 24.35 1.24
C ILE A 168 3.50 22.93 0.85
N ASP A 169 3.12 22.69 -0.41
CA ASP A 169 2.76 21.35 -0.94
C ASP A 169 3.94 20.38 -0.82
N GLY A 170 5.15 20.83 -1.17
CA GLY A 170 6.37 20.04 -1.05
C GLY A 170 6.69 19.63 0.39
N LEU A 171 6.61 20.55 1.33
CA LEU A 171 6.82 20.31 2.76
C LEU A 171 5.74 19.37 3.34
N CYS A 172 4.48 19.56 2.96
CA CYS A 172 3.38 18.67 3.37
C CYS A 172 3.60 17.24 2.87
N LYS A 173 4.01 17.06 1.60
CA LYS A 173 4.34 15.74 1.04
C LYS A 173 5.55 15.08 1.68
N ALA A 174 6.50 15.89 2.20
CA ALA A 174 7.63 15.42 2.98
C ALA A 174 7.28 15.18 4.47
N GLN A 175 6.00 15.30 4.86
CA GLN A 175 5.49 15.20 6.23
C GLN A 175 6.03 16.25 7.21
N MET A 176 6.59 17.35 6.70
CA MET A 176 7.15 18.47 7.49
C MET A 176 6.09 19.57 7.69
N VAL A 177 4.92 19.19 8.21
CA VAL A 177 3.72 20.05 8.22
C VAL A 177 3.89 21.29 9.11
N ASP A 178 4.66 21.20 10.19
CA ASP A 178 4.90 22.34 11.09
C ASP A 178 5.75 23.42 10.39
N ARG A 179 6.72 23.02 9.56
CA ARG A 179 7.45 23.96 8.70
C ARG A 179 6.56 24.55 7.60
N ALA A 180 5.68 23.73 7.02
CA ALA A 180 4.70 24.22 6.03
C ALA A 180 3.79 25.30 6.64
N LYS A 181 3.37 25.14 7.90
CA LYS A 181 2.64 26.17 8.67
C LYS A 181 3.46 27.45 8.84
N GLY A 182 4.76 27.33 9.15
CA GLY A 182 5.66 28.49 9.24
C GLY A 182 5.74 29.26 7.92
N VAL A 183 5.85 28.56 6.79
CA VAL A 183 5.86 29.17 5.44
C VAL A 183 4.51 29.82 5.12
N PHE A 184 3.41 29.21 5.53
CA PHE A 184 2.08 29.78 5.37
C PHE A 184 1.91 31.07 6.19
N GLN A 185 2.39 31.11 7.44
CA GLN A 185 2.37 32.32 8.24
C GLN A 185 3.23 33.42 7.61
N HIS A 186 4.44 33.09 7.17
CA HIS A 186 5.32 34.01 6.45
C HIS A 186 4.67 34.57 5.17
N MET A 187 3.88 33.76 4.44
CA MET A 187 3.10 34.20 3.29
C MET A 187 2.11 35.32 3.67
N ILE A 188 1.40 35.14 4.78
CA ILE A 188 0.43 36.12 5.31
C ILE A 188 1.15 37.40 5.77
N ASP A 189 2.26 37.26 6.52
CA ASP A 189 3.05 38.38 7.04
C ASP A 189 3.64 39.26 5.91
N LYS A 190 3.95 38.65 4.76
CA LYS A 190 4.36 39.35 3.53
C LYS A 190 3.20 39.93 2.73
N GLY A 191 1.97 39.84 3.21
CA GLY A 191 0.77 40.38 2.53
C GLY A 191 0.29 39.57 1.33
N VAL A 192 0.83 38.37 1.10
CA VAL A 192 0.41 37.51 0.00
C VAL A 192 -0.82 36.70 0.45
N ARG A 193 -1.99 36.96 -0.17
CA ARG A 193 -3.23 36.30 0.23
C ARG A 193 -3.27 34.83 -0.19
N PRO A 194 -3.48 33.89 0.76
CA PRO A 194 -3.69 32.47 0.45
C PRO A 194 -4.94 32.26 -0.43
N ASN A 195 -4.92 31.24 -1.27
CA ASN A 195 -6.09 30.81 -2.05
C ASN A 195 -6.57 29.41 -1.62
N ASN A 196 -7.67 28.93 -2.18
CA ASN A 196 -8.22 27.60 -1.89
C ASN A 196 -7.18 26.49 -2.05
N HIS A 197 -6.30 26.60 -3.06
CA HIS A 197 -5.27 25.59 -3.30
C HIS A 197 -4.21 25.55 -2.19
N THR A 198 -3.83 26.71 -1.64
CA THR A 198 -2.91 26.80 -0.48
C THR A 198 -3.50 26.08 0.73
N TYR A 199 -4.78 26.35 1.05
CA TYR A 199 -5.49 25.67 2.13
C TYR A 199 -5.63 24.16 1.88
N THR A 200 -5.91 23.76 0.65
CA THR A 200 -5.99 22.34 0.28
C THR A 200 -4.68 21.60 0.57
N CYS A 201 -3.53 22.19 0.23
CA CYS A 201 -2.21 21.60 0.49
C CYS A 201 -1.96 21.41 2.00
N LEU A 202 -2.26 22.43 2.82
CA LEU A 202 -2.12 22.35 4.28
C LEU A 202 -3.09 21.32 4.90
N ILE A 203 -4.37 21.36 4.52
CA ILE A 203 -5.37 20.40 4.99
C ILE A 203 -4.93 18.98 4.66
N HIS A 204 -4.48 18.73 3.44
CA HIS A 204 -3.96 17.43 3.04
C HIS A 204 -2.73 17.02 3.86
N GLY A 205 -1.81 17.95 4.14
CA GLY A 205 -0.65 17.72 5.00
C GLY A 205 -1.05 17.35 6.43
N TYR A 206 -1.95 18.09 7.06
CA TYR A 206 -2.46 17.79 8.41
C TYR A 206 -3.20 16.45 8.46
N LEU A 207 -4.00 16.13 7.44
CA LEU A 207 -4.69 14.84 7.36
C LEU A 207 -3.69 13.68 7.23
N SER A 208 -2.63 13.83 6.43
CA SER A 208 -1.61 12.79 6.27
C SER A 208 -0.83 12.50 7.57
N THR A 209 -0.78 13.46 8.50
CA THR A 209 -0.16 13.33 9.83
C THR A 209 -1.16 13.08 10.97
N GLY A 210 -2.45 12.89 10.65
CA GLY A 210 -3.51 12.60 11.63
C GLY A 210 -3.92 13.77 12.52
N LYS A 211 -3.46 14.99 12.24
CA LYS A 211 -3.73 16.20 13.03
C LYS A 211 -5.10 16.81 12.70
N TRP A 212 -6.19 16.13 13.08
CA TRP A 212 -7.56 16.56 12.76
C TRP A 212 -7.96 17.90 13.37
N LYS A 213 -7.47 18.23 14.56
CA LYS A 213 -7.78 19.52 15.24
C LYS A 213 -7.31 20.70 14.40
N GLU A 214 -6.12 20.61 13.85
CA GLU A 214 -5.51 21.62 13.00
C GLU A 214 -6.28 21.78 11.67
N VAL A 215 -6.83 20.69 11.13
CA VAL A 215 -7.70 20.75 9.94
C VAL A 215 -8.95 21.61 10.21
N VAL A 216 -9.59 21.42 11.37
CA VAL A 216 -10.76 22.23 11.76
C VAL A 216 -10.39 23.70 11.90
N GLN A 217 -9.23 24.00 12.50
CA GLN A 217 -8.72 25.38 12.61
C GLN A 217 -8.49 26.00 11.23
N MET A 218 -7.88 25.27 10.30
CA MET A 218 -7.64 25.75 8.92
C MET A 218 -8.95 26.05 8.19
N LEU A 219 -9.98 25.23 8.37
CA LEU A 219 -11.30 25.50 7.78
C LEU A 219 -11.98 26.74 8.39
N GLN A 220 -11.80 26.98 9.69
CA GLN A 220 -12.28 28.19 10.35
C GLN A 220 -11.52 29.43 9.86
N GLU A 221 -10.19 29.37 9.82
CA GLU A 221 -9.33 30.44 9.32
C GLU A 221 -9.63 30.79 7.87
N MET A 222 -9.85 29.78 7.01
CA MET A 222 -10.30 29.97 5.63
C MET A 222 -11.60 30.80 5.56
N SER A 223 -12.54 30.50 6.45
CA SER A 223 -13.83 31.24 6.52
C SER A 223 -13.63 32.68 7.00
N THR A 224 -12.71 32.95 7.94
CA THR A 224 -12.39 34.33 8.40
C THR A 224 -11.75 35.17 7.30
N HIS A 225 -10.99 34.52 6.40
CA HIS A 225 -10.43 35.18 5.20
C HIS A 225 -11.45 35.32 4.04
N GLY A 226 -12.73 35.02 4.27
CA GLY A 226 -13.80 35.15 3.27
C GLY A 226 -13.78 34.08 2.18
N LEU A 227 -13.00 33.02 2.35
CA LEU A 227 -12.92 31.89 1.44
C LEU A 227 -13.89 30.78 1.87
N GLN A 228 -14.57 30.16 0.91
CA GLN A 228 -15.41 29.00 1.17
C GLN A 228 -14.70 27.72 0.65
N PRO A 229 -14.78 26.60 1.42
CA PRO A 229 -14.27 25.33 0.93
C PRO A 229 -14.93 24.93 -0.38
N ASP A 230 -14.12 24.57 -1.36
CA ASP A 230 -14.56 24.10 -2.68
C ASP A 230 -14.71 22.57 -2.73
N CYS A 231 -15.16 22.04 -3.86
CA CYS A 231 -15.32 20.59 -4.05
C CYS A 231 -14.02 19.80 -3.85
N VAL A 232 -12.84 20.44 -4.04
CA VAL A 232 -11.54 19.76 -3.89
C VAL A 232 -11.23 19.55 -2.41
N ILE A 233 -11.45 20.56 -1.57
CA ILE A 233 -11.26 20.47 -0.11
C ILE A 233 -12.21 19.41 0.47
N TYR A 234 -13.50 19.44 0.06
CA TYR A 234 -14.44 18.41 0.48
C TYR A 234 -14.02 17.01 0.05
N ALA A 235 -13.53 16.83 -1.19
CA ALA A 235 -13.04 15.55 -1.67
C ALA A 235 -11.88 15.01 -0.81
N VAL A 236 -10.92 15.87 -0.44
CA VAL A 236 -9.79 15.49 0.42
C VAL A 236 -10.26 15.08 1.83
N LEU A 237 -11.21 15.82 2.42
CA LEU A 237 -11.78 15.49 3.74
C LEU A 237 -12.52 14.16 3.71
N LEU A 238 -13.37 13.95 2.70
CA LEU A 238 -14.15 12.72 2.54
C LEU A 238 -13.25 11.51 2.29
N ASP A 239 -12.22 11.64 1.44
CA ASP A 239 -11.25 10.59 1.16
C ASP A 239 -10.51 10.14 2.43
N TYR A 240 -10.07 11.11 3.24
CA TYR A 240 -9.43 10.81 4.52
C TYR A 240 -10.37 10.07 5.48
N LEU A 241 -11.60 10.53 5.64
CA LEU A 241 -12.56 9.89 6.54
C LEU A 241 -12.91 8.47 6.08
N CYS A 242 -13.13 8.27 4.78
CA CYS A 242 -13.40 6.96 4.21
C CYS A 242 -12.23 5.98 4.38
N LYS A 243 -10.97 6.44 4.19
CA LYS A 243 -9.78 5.61 4.40
C LYS A 243 -9.57 5.20 5.86
N ASN A 244 -10.10 5.97 6.80
CA ASN A 244 -10.01 5.68 8.23
C ASN A 244 -11.29 4.99 8.79
N GLY A 245 -12.16 4.45 7.93
CA GLY A 245 -13.36 3.73 8.37
C GLY A 245 -14.44 4.62 9.02
N ARG A 246 -14.45 5.93 8.72
CA ARG A 246 -15.42 6.90 9.28
C ARG A 246 -16.43 7.35 8.23
N CYS A 247 -17.02 6.39 7.50
CA CYS A 247 -17.92 6.69 6.38
C CYS A 247 -19.21 7.37 6.81
N THR A 248 -19.70 7.15 8.04
CA THR A 248 -20.86 7.85 8.58
C THR A 248 -20.63 9.35 8.73
N GLU A 249 -19.46 9.75 9.20
CA GLU A 249 -19.08 11.17 9.30
C GLU A 249 -18.84 11.79 7.91
N ALA A 250 -18.22 11.03 7.01
CA ALA A 250 -18.08 11.44 5.62
C ALA A 250 -19.43 11.68 4.97
N ARG A 251 -20.44 10.83 5.25
CA ARG A 251 -21.81 11.02 4.80
C ARG A 251 -22.44 12.31 5.33
N ASN A 252 -22.27 12.60 6.60
CA ASN A 252 -22.78 13.83 7.21
C ASN A 252 -22.20 15.10 6.58
N ILE A 253 -20.87 15.08 6.25
CA ILE A 253 -20.21 16.16 5.54
C ILE A 253 -20.76 16.30 4.12
N PHE A 254 -20.98 15.19 3.41
CA PHE A 254 -21.57 15.19 2.07
C PHE A 254 -23.00 15.79 2.09
N ASP A 255 -23.82 15.40 3.03
CA ASP A 255 -25.18 15.94 3.17
C ASP A 255 -25.17 17.43 3.53
N SER A 256 -24.16 17.89 4.29
CA SER A 256 -23.95 19.32 4.56
C SER A 256 -23.54 20.09 3.28
N LEU A 257 -22.71 19.48 2.42
CA LEU A 257 -22.30 20.04 1.15
C LEU A 257 -23.52 20.27 0.22
N ILE A 258 -24.42 19.29 0.13
CA ILE A 258 -25.66 19.41 -0.65
C ILE A 258 -26.55 20.52 -0.08
N ARG A 259 -26.72 20.57 1.25
CA ARG A 259 -27.53 21.63 1.92
C ARG A 259 -26.99 23.04 1.66
N LYS A 260 -25.67 23.20 1.45
CA LYS A 260 -25.06 24.47 1.06
C LYS A 260 -25.22 24.79 -0.43
N GLY A 261 -25.92 23.97 -1.20
CA GLY A 261 -26.17 24.16 -2.63
C GLY A 261 -24.97 23.88 -3.54
N ILE A 262 -23.90 23.27 -3.00
CA ILE A 262 -22.73 22.87 -3.80
C ILE A 262 -23.07 21.57 -4.52
N LYS A 263 -22.97 21.54 -5.85
CA LYS A 263 -23.22 20.34 -6.65
C LYS A 263 -21.99 19.43 -6.61
N PRO A 264 -22.09 18.21 -6.01
CA PRO A 264 -20.98 17.28 -5.98
C PRO A 264 -20.63 16.77 -7.39
N HIS A 265 -19.35 16.73 -7.70
CA HIS A 265 -18.85 16.09 -8.92
C HIS A 265 -18.81 14.55 -8.76
N VAL A 266 -18.80 13.80 -9.87
CA VAL A 266 -18.72 12.33 -9.88
C VAL A 266 -17.61 11.77 -8.97
N THR A 267 -16.49 12.46 -8.86
CA THR A 267 -15.36 12.08 -8.00
C THR A 267 -15.74 11.97 -6.52
N ILE A 268 -16.57 12.88 -6.01
CA ILE A 268 -17.02 12.87 -4.60
C ILE A 268 -17.90 11.64 -4.34
N TYR A 269 -18.78 11.30 -5.29
CA TYR A 269 -19.59 10.08 -5.22
C TYR A 269 -18.69 8.84 -5.23
N GLY A 270 -17.64 8.83 -6.09
CA GLY A 270 -16.66 7.75 -6.16
C GLY A 270 -15.90 7.52 -4.85
N ILE A 271 -15.49 8.57 -4.16
CA ILE A 271 -14.81 8.50 -2.86
C ILE A 271 -15.69 7.82 -1.81
N LEU A 272 -16.95 8.24 -1.68
CA LEU A 272 -17.87 7.67 -0.71
C LEU A 272 -18.27 6.24 -1.06
N LEU A 273 -18.54 5.93 -2.33
CA LEU A 273 -18.78 4.56 -2.78
C LEU A 273 -17.61 3.65 -2.52
N HIS A 274 -16.38 4.13 -2.73
CA HIS A 274 -15.17 3.38 -2.40
C HIS A 274 -15.02 3.17 -0.88
N GLY A 275 -15.36 4.17 -0.07
CA GLY A 275 -15.42 4.07 1.38
C GLY A 275 -16.38 2.97 1.83
N TYR A 276 -17.63 3.00 1.39
CA TYR A 276 -18.62 1.96 1.67
C TYR A 276 -18.20 0.58 1.17
N ALA A 277 -17.53 0.52 0.00
CA ALA A 277 -16.98 -0.72 -0.53
C ALA A 277 -15.91 -1.33 0.39
N THR A 278 -15.05 -0.50 0.99
CA THR A 278 -14.00 -0.95 1.92
C THR A 278 -14.57 -1.40 3.26
N GLU A 279 -15.61 -0.74 3.77
CA GLU A 279 -16.35 -1.16 4.96
C GLU A 279 -17.25 -2.39 4.68
N GLY A 280 -17.53 -2.69 3.43
CA GLY A 280 -18.42 -3.77 3.02
C GLY A 280 -19.91 -3.46 3.21
N ALA A 281 -20.26 -2.18 3.28
CA ALA A 281 -21.63 -1.66 3.44
C ALA A 281 -22.34 -1.56 2.07
N LEU A 282 -22.73 -2.72 1.52
CA LEU A 282 -23.26 -2.82 0.14
C LEU A 282 -24.66 -2.21 -0.02
N SER A 283 -25.50 -2.23 1.03
CA SER A 283 -26.82 -1.60 1.04
C SER A 283 -26.73 -0.08 0.90
N GLU A 284 -25.77 0.51 1.62
CA GLU A 284 -25.46 1.94 1.57
C GLU A 284 -24.92 2.34 0.19
N MET A 285 -24.08 1.49 -0.42
CA MET A 285 -23.58 1.71 -1.79
C MET A 285 -24.73 1.81 -2.80
N HIS A 286 -25.72 0.93 -2.74
CA HIS A 286 -26.89 0.94 -3.64
C HIS A 286 -27.70 2.22 -3.46
N SER A 287 -28.05 2.54 -2.21
CA SER A 287 -28.84 3.74 -1.89
C SER A 287 -28.12 5.02 -2.33
N PHE A 288 -26.78 5.01 -2.26
CA PHE A 288 -25.96 6.14 -2.64
C PHE A 288 -25.79 6.27 -4.17
N LEU A 289 -25.72 5.17 -4.91
CA LEU A 289 -25.78 5.17 -6.36
C LEU A 289 -27.13 5.74 -6.87
N ASP A 290 -28.22 5.34 -6.25
CA ASP A 290 -29.55 5.87 -6.61
C ASP A 290 -29.68 7.37 -6.27
N LEU A 291 -29.05 7.83 -5.19
CA LEU A 291 -28.97 9.25 -4.86
C LEU A 291 -28.17 10.02 -5.91
N MET A 292 -27.04 9.46 -6.38
CA MET A 292 -26.23 10.03 -7.46
C MET A 292 -27.07 10.28 -8.72
N VAL A 293 -27.81 9.25 -9.15
CA VAL A 293 -28.68 9.34 -10.34
C VAL A 293 -29.82 10.35 -10.11
N ARG A 294 -30.46 10.35 -8.93
CA ARG A 294 -31.49 11.34 -8.57
C ARG A 294 -30.99 12.78 -8.59
N ASN A 295 -29.73 13.00 -8.24
CA ASN A 295 -29.10 14.33 -8.29
C ASN A 295 -28.63 14.72 -9.71
N GLY A 296 -28.97 13.91 -10.73
CA GLY A 296 -28.64 14.18 -12.14
C GLY A 296 -27.16 13.95 -12.51
N VAL A 297 -26.41 13.21 -11.69
CA VAL A 297 -25.02 12.86 -11.96
C VAL A 297 -24.99 11.42 -12.51
N SER A 298 -24.59 11.26 -13.77
CA SER A 298 -24.47 9.94 -14.40
C SER A 298 -23.25 9.19 -13.86
N PRO A 299 -23.41 7.92 -13.44
CA PRO A 299 -22.27 7.07 -13.10
C PRO A 299 -21.34 6.89 -14.30
N ASP A 300 -20.05 6.90 -14.05
CA ASP A 300 -19.02 6.63 -15.06
C ASP A 300 -18.42 5.21 -14.89
N HIS A 301 -17.49 4.85 -15.77
CA HIS A 301 -16.80 3.56 -15.70
C HIS A 301 -16.11 3.33 -14.36
N HIS A 302 -15.61 4.38 -13.70
CA HIS A 302 -14.91 4.28 -12.43
C HIS A 302 -15.87 3.88 -11.29
N ILE A 303 -17.07 4.47 -11.26
CA ILE A 303 -18.13 4.13 -10.31
C ILE A 303 -18.53 2.64 -10.45
N PHE A 304 -18.78 2.19 -11.66
CA PHE A 304 -19.11 0.79 -11.89
C PHE A 304 -17.98 -0.16 -11.49
N ASN A 305 -16.71 0.19 -11.74
CA ASN A 305 -15.56 -0.59 -11.28
C ASN A 305 -15.49 -0.73 -9.76
N ILE A 306 -15.76 0.35 -9.01
CA ILE A 306 -15.82 0.30 -7.54
C ILE A 306 -16.89 -0.70 -7.09
N MET A 307 -18.06 -0.64 -7.69
CA MET A 307 -19.17 -1.55 -7.36
C MET A 307 -18.83 -3.00 -7.70
N PHE A 308 -18.31 -3.28 -8.90
CA PHE A 308 -17.85 -4.62 -9.28
C PHE A 308 -16.89 -5.20 -8.28
N ASN A 309 -15.84 -4.44 -7.95
CA ASN A 309 -14.82 -4.90 -7.01
C ASN A 309 -15.38 -5.15 -5.61
N ALA A 310 -16.35 -4.37 -5.16
CA ALA A 310 -17.01 -4.55 -3.88
C ALA A 310 -17.82 -5.86 -3.84
N TYR A 311 -18.67 -6.11 -4.85
CA TYR A 311 -19.46 -7.33 -4.95
C TYR A 311 -18.59 -8.58 -5.15
N ALA A 312 -17.56 -8.48 -6.01
CA ALA A 312 -16.61 -9.54 -6.25
C ALA A 312 -15.88 -9.97 -4.95
N LYS A 313 -15.41 -9.00 -4.16
CA LYS A 313 -14.76 -9.28 -2.86
C LYS A 313 -15.69 -9.97 -1.85
N LYS A 314 -16.98 -9.72 -1.92
CA LYS A 314 -18.00 -10.33 -1.04
C LYS A 314 -18.60 -11.61 -1.63
N ALA A 315 -18.06 -12.10 -2.74
CA ALA A 315 -18.54 -13.30 -3.46
C ALA A 315 -20.01 -13.21 -3.94
N MET A 316 -20.54 -11.99 -4.10
CA MET A 316 -21.90 -11.72 -4.56
C MET A 316 -21.90 -11.51 -6.08
N ILE A 317 -21.75 -12.61 -6.82
CA ILE A 317 -21.54 -12.55 -8.29
C ILE A 317 -22.81 -12.20 -9.04
N ASP A 318 -23.97 -12.65 -8.59
CA ASP A 318 -25.22 -12.38 -9.29
C ASP A 318 -25.56 -10.90 -9.26
N GLU A 319 -25.25 -10.21 -8.15
CA GLU A 319 -25.35 -8.77 -8.05
C GLU A 319 -24.31 -8.05 -8.91
N ALA A 320 -23.08 -8.56 -8.95
CA ALA A 320 -22.05 -8.04 -9.86
C ALA A 320 -22.49 -8.15 -11.32
N MET A 321 -23.10 -9.27 -11.72
CA MET A 321 -23.67 -9.46 -13.04
C MET A 321 -24.81 -8.47 -13.33
N HIS A 322 -25.69 -8.24 -12.36
CA HIS A 322 -26.78 -7.27 -12.49
C HIS A 322 -26.23 -5.84 -12.69
N ILE A 323 -25.18 -5.45 -11.96
CA ILE A 323 -24.50 -4.17 -12.17
C ILE A 323 -23.88 -4.07 -13.56
N PHE A 324 -23.32 -5.16 -14.07
CA PHE A 324 -22.77 -5.23 -15.43
C PHE A 324 -23.84 -4.97 -16.48
N ASP A 325 -25.01 -5.59 -16.33
CA ASP A 325 -26.13 -5.39 -17.24
C ASP A 325 -26.73 -3.98 -17.12
N LYS A 326 -26.79 -3.41 -15.91
CA LYS A 326 -27.22 -2.02 -15.65
C LYS A 326 -26.28 -1.02 -16.33
N MET A 327 -24.97 -1.26 -16.32
CA MET A 327 -23.99 -0.46 -17.04
C MET A 327 -24.27 -0.43 -18.55
N ARG A 328 -24.59 -1.58 -19.14
CA ARG A 328 -24.94 -1.69 -20.56
C ARG A 328 -26.24 -0.97 -20.92
N GLN A 329 -27.25 -1.04 -20.05
CA GLN A 329 -28.52 -0.33 -20.24
C GLN A 329 -28.34 1.20 -20.26
N GLN A 330 -27.29 1.71 -19.61
CA GLN A 330 -26.93 3.13 -19.60
C GLN A 330 -26.02 3.55 -20.78
N TRP A 331 -25.91 2.71 -21.83
CA TRP A 331 -25.08 2.95 -23.02
C TRP A 331 -23.57 3.08 -22.72
N LEU A 332 -23.14 2.61 -21.55
CA LEU A 332 -21.72 2.50 -21.22
C LEU A 332 -21.22 1.14 -21.67
N SER A 333 -20.39 1.10 -22.72
CA SER A 333 -19.77 -0.16 -23.16
C SER A 333 -18.74 -0.64 -22.14
N PRO A 334 -18.87 -1.86 -21.59
CA PRO A 334 -17.87 -2.40 -20.68
C PRO A 334 -16.50 -2.47 -21.35
N GLY A 335 -15.48 -1.95 -20.66
CA GLY A 335 -14.10 -2.02 -21.14
C GLY A 335 -13.34 -3.23 -20.56
N VAL A 336 -12.06 -3.36 -20.94
CA VAL A 336 -11.19 -4.45 -20.48
C VAL A 336 -11.14 -4.57 -18.96
N VAL A 337 -11.15 -3.47 -18.22
CA VAL A 337 -11.12 -3.47 -16.75
C VAL A 337 -12.39 -4.06 -16.14
N ASN A 338 -13.56 -3.78 -16.72
CA ASN A 338 -14.85 -4.32 -16.25
C ASN A 338 -14.93 -5.83 -16.47
N TYR A 339 -14.58 -6.28 -17.69
CA TYR A 339 -14.54 -7.69 -18.00
C TYR A 339 -13.50 -8.43 -17.15
N GLY A 340 -12.31 -7.84 -16.98
CA GLY A 340 -11.24 -8.42 -16.17
C GLY A 340 -11.65 -8.63 -14.71
N ALA A 341 -12.26 -7.63 -14.08
CA ALA A 341 -12.75 -7.74 -12.71
C ALA A 341 -13.82 -8.84 -12.55
N LEU A 342 -14.75 -8.94 -13.51
CA LEU A 342 -15.81 -9.94 -13.48
C LEU A 342 -15.24 -11.36 -13.70
N ILE A 343 -14.36 -11.54 -14.68
CA ILE A 343 -13.71 -12.81 -14.99
C ILE A 343 -12.87 -13.28 -13.80
N ASP A 344 -12.08 -12.38 -13.18
CA ASP A 344 -11.27 -12.69 -12.01
C ASP A 344 -12.14 -13.17 -10.83
N ALA A 345 -13.25 -12.46 -10.56
CA ALA A 345 -14.18 -12.82 -9.49
C ALA A 345 -14.84 -14.18 -9.75
N LEU A 346 -15.31 -14.45 -10.97
CA LEU A 346 -15.90 -15.73 -11.36
C LEU A 346 -14.89 -16.88 -11.21
N CYS A 347 -13.63 -16.66 -11.62
CA CYS A 347 -12.56 -17.64 -11.47
C CYS A 347 -12.26 -17.96 -10.00
N LYS A 348 -12.16 -16.95 -9.14
CA LYS A 348 -11.91 -17.11 -7.70
C LYS A 348 -13.02 -17.89 -6.97
N LEU A 349 -14.25 -17.80 -7.47
CA LEU A 349 -15.40 -18.53 -6.92
C LEU A 349 -15.61 -19.91 -7.57
N GLY A 350 -14.72 -20.34 -8.46
CA GLY A 350 -14.83 -21.62 -9.15
C GLY A 350 -15.88 -21.65 -10.28
N ARG A 351 -16.55 -20.52 -10.59
CA ARG A 351 -17.53 -20.42 -11.71
C ARG A 351 -16.80 -20.17 -13.04
N VAL A 352 -15.87 -21.07 -13.37
CA VAL A 352 -14.94 -20.86 -14.49
C VAL A 352 -15.64 -20.96 -15.86
N ASP A 353 -16.71 -21.75 -15.98
CA ASP A 353 -17.46 -21.82 -17.24
C ASP A 353 -18.16 -20.48 -17.54
N ASP A 354 -18.71 -19.82 -16.53
CA ASP A 354 -19.26 -18.46 -16.67
C ASP A 354 -18.17 -17.43 -17.03
N ALA A 355 -16.98 -17.59 -16.45
CA ALA A 355 -15.83 -16.74 -16.79
C ALA A 355 -15.44 -16.89 -18.27
N VAL A 356 -15.41 -18.12 -18.80
CA VAL A 356 -15.16 -18.40 -20.22
C VAL A 356 -16.24 -17.79 -21.11
N LEU A 357 -17.51 -17.86 -20.70
CA LEU A 357 -18.61 -17.21 -21.44
C LEU A 357 -18.42 -15.69 -21.51
N LYS A 358 -18.04 -15.06 -20.41
CA LYS A 358 -17.78 -13.61 -20.36
C LYS A 358 -16.54 -13.23 -21.16
N PHE A 359 -15.51 -14.04 -21.17
CA PHE A 359 -14.34 -13.86 -22.02
C PHE A 359 -14.70 -13.90 -23.51
N ASN A 360 -15.49 -14.89 -23.93
CA ASN A 360 -15.96 -14.99 -25.31
C ASN A 360 -16.85 -13.79 -25.69
N GLN A 361 -17.70 -13.33 -24.75
CA GLN A 361 -18.50 -12.12 -24.94
C GLN A 361 -17.63 -10.89 -25.15
N MET A 362 -16.58 -10.71 -24.35
CA MET A 362 -15.60 -9.63 -24.46
C MET A 362 -14.96 -9.58 -25.86
N ILE A 363 -14.52 -10.73 -26.38
CA ILE A 363 -13.93 -10.84 -27.72
C ILE A 363 -14.96 -10.49 -28.80
N ASN A 364 -16.18 -11.03 -28.71
CA ASN A 364 -17.25 -10.76 -29.66
C ASN A 364 -17.67 -9.28 -29.72
N GLU A 365 -17.53 -8.55 -28.62
CA GLU A 365 -17.77 -7.10 -28.55
C GLU A 365 -16.56 -6.27 -29.03
N GLY A 366 -15.49 -6.91 -29.49
CA GLY A 366 -14.30 -6.24 -30.02
C GLY A 366 -13.39 -5.63 -28.92
N VAL A 367 -13.59 -6.01 -27.67
CA VAL A 367 -12.74 -5.58 -26.55
C VAL A 367 -11.53 -6.51 -26.49
N THR A 368 -10.33 -5.97 -26.72
CA THR A 368 -9.08 -6.77 -26.68
C THR A 368 -8.72 -7.12 -25.24
N PRO A 369 -8.59 -8.42 -24.91
CA PRO A 369 -8.14 -8.83 -23.58
C PRO A 369 -6.71 -8.38 -23.31
N ASP A 370 -6.43 -8.02 -22.07
CA ASP A 370 -5.08 -7.74 -21.59
C ASP A 370 -4.49 -8.94 -20.84
N ILE A 371 -3.24 -8.82 -20.43
CA ILE A 371 -2.52 -9.88 -19.71
C ILE A 371 -3.18 -10.23 -18.37
N PHE A 372 -3.91 -9.29 -17.75
CA PHE A 372 -4.63 -9.53 -16.50
C PHE A 372 -5.83 -10.45 -16.71
N VAL A 373 -6.62 -10.21 -17.75
CA VAL A 373 -7.78 -11.06 -18.10
C VAL A 373 -7.33 -12.50 -18.39
N PHE A 374 -6.26 -12.64 -19.18
CA PHE A 374 -5.69 -13.95 -19.46
C PHE A 374 -5.15 -14.64 -18.20
N SER A 375 -4.45 -13.91 -17.33
CA SER A 375 -3.93 -14.47 -16.07
C SER A 375 -5.06 -15.01 -15.19
N SER A 376 -6.12 -14.23 -15.02
CA SER A 376 -7.27 -14.63 -14.20
C SER A 376 -7.98 -15.84 -14.76
N LEU A 377 -8.17 -15.91 -16.10
CA LEU A 377 -8.86 -17.03 -16.73
C LEU A 377 -8.02 -18.31 -16.68
N VAL A 378 -6.72 -18.22 -16.98
CA VAL A 378 -5.80 -19.35 -16.88
C VAL A 378 -5.73 -19.87 -15.45
N TYR A 379 -5.59 -18.96 -14.48
CA TYR A 379 -5.62 -19.33 -13.06
C TYR A 379 -6.91 -20.07 -12.70
N GLY A 380 -8.08 -19.53 -13.10
CA GLY A 380 -9.36 -20.19 -12.88
C GLY A 380 -9.45 -21.57 -13.53
N LEU A 381 -9.00 -21.72 -14.77
CA LEU A 381 -8.99 -23.02 -15.46
C LEU A 381 -8.07 -24.03 -14.75
N CYS A 382 -6.92 -23.60 -14.27
CA CYS A 382 -6.00 -24.44 -13.49
C CYS A 382 -6.63 -24.87 -12.15
N THR A 383 -7.36 -23.99 -11.46
CA THR A 383 -7.98 -24.30 -10.16
C THR A 383 -9.09 -25.33 -10.23
N VAL A 384 -9.80 -25.43 -11.36
CA VAL A 384 -10.85 -26.46 -11.59
C VAL A 384 -10.36 -27.64 -12.42
N ASP A 385 -9.04 -27.82 -12.54
CA ASP A 385 -8.36 -28.92 -13.25
C ASP A 385 -8.71 -29.06 -14.75
N LYS A 386 -9.10 -27.94 -15.38
CA LYS A 386 -9.36 -27.85 -16.83
C LYS A 386 -8.08 -27.47 -17.60
N TRP A 387 -7.00 -28.21 -17.35
CA TRP A 387 -5.66 -27.93 -17.87
C TRP A 387 -5.59 -27.82 -19.39
N GLU A 388 -6.27 -28.74 -20.10
CA GLU A 388 -6.28 -28.74 -21.58
C GLU A 388 -6.86 -27.43 -22.17
N LYS A 389 -7.88 -26.84 -21.49
CA LYS A 389 -8.44 -25.56 -21.91
C LYS A 389 -7.49 -24.40 -21.61
N ALA A 390 -6.79 -24.46 -20.47
CA ALA A 390 -5.78 -23.46 -20.13
C ALA A 390 -4.62 -23.47 -21.15
N GLU A 391 -4.14 -24.64 -21.54
CA GLU A 391 -3.08 -24.81 -22.53
C GLU A 391 -3.50 -24.28 -23.91
N LYS A 392 -4.72 -24.60 -24.39
CA LYS A 392 -5.25 -24.02 -25.63
C LYS A 392 -5.28 -22.50 -25.59
N LEU A 393 -5.75 -21.92 -24.47
CA LEU A 393 -5.80 -20.48 -24.30
C LEU A 393 -4.39 -19.85 -24.35
N PHE A 394 -3.37 -20.52 -23.82
CA PHE A 394 -1.97 -20.05 -23.94
C PHE A 394 -1.54 -19.92 -25.39
N PHE A 395 -1.83 -20.94 -26.22
CA PHE A 395 -1.44 -20.89 -27.63
C PHE A 395 -2.25 -19.84 -28.40
N GLU A 396 -3.54 -19.67 -28.13
CA GLU A 396 -4.37 -18.60 -28.71
C GLU A 396 -3.81 -17.20 -28.41
N VAL A 397 -3.33 -16.97 -27.17
CA VAL A 397 -2.72 -15.69 -26.74
C VAL A 397 -1.42 -15.42 -27.50
N LEU A 398 -0.60 -16.46 -27.71
CA LEU A 398 0.65 -16.35 -28.47
C LEU A 398 0.37 -16.05 -29.96
N ASP A 399 -0.65 -16.71 -30.55
CA ASP A 399 -1.06 -16.47 -31.92
C ASP A 399 -1.57 -15.04 -32.16
N GLN A 400 -2.16 -14.41 -31.13
CA GLN A 400 -2.54 -13.00 -31.15
C GLN A 400 -1.34 -12.03 -31.01
N GLY A 401 -0.11 -12.55 -30.93
CA GLY A 401 1.12 -11.77 -30.84
C GLY A 401 1.40 -11.19 -29.45
N ILE A 402 0.67 -11.60 -28.41
CA ILE A 402 0.93 -11.20 -27.02
C ILE A 402 2.13 -12.00 -26.51
N ARG A 403 3.23 -11.31 -26.22
CA ARG A 403 4.44 -11.95 -25.67
C ARG A 403 4.25 -12.20 -24.16
N LEU A 404 4.17 -13.46 -23.80
CA LEU A 404 4.23 -13.90 -22.41
C LEU A 404 5.69 -13.82 -21.92
N ASN A 405 5.87 -13.44 -20.67
CA ASN A 405 7.17 -13.35 -20.03
C ASN A 405 7.22 -14.20 -18.73
N ALA A 406 8.41 -14.42 -18.19
CA ALA A 406 8.58 -15.20 -16.96
C ALA A 406 7.76 -14.62 -15.79
N ALA A 407 7.62 -13.30 -15.69
CA ALA A 407 6.85 -12.66 -14.62
C ALA A 407 5.36 -13.06 -14.63
N PHE A 408 4.76 -13.22 -15.80
CA PHE A 408 3.39 -13.71 -15.94
C PHE A 408 3.22 -15.11 -15.33
N PHE A 409 4.10 -16.03 -15.68
CA PHE A 409 4.08 -17.40 -15.15
C PHE A 409 4.38 -17.42 -13.64
N ASN A 410 5.32 -16.60 -13.17
CA ASN A 410 5.68 -16.52 -11.76
C ASN A 410 4.49 -16.08 -10.89
N ILE A 411 3.65 -15.15 -11.36
CA ILE A 411 2.43 -14.74 -10.66
C ILE A 411 1.44 -15.91 -10.57
N LEU A 412 1.22 -16.65 -11.66
CA LEU A 412 0.33 -17.80 -11.67
C LEU A 412 0.83 -18.90 -10.72
N MET A 413 2.11 -19.23 -10.80
CA MET A 413 2.72 -20.23 -9.93
C MET A 413 2.64 -19.82 -8.46
N CYS A 414 2.88 -18.55 -8.13
CA CYS A 414 2.77 -18.05 -6.76
C CYS A 414 1.36 -18.25 -6.20
N ASN A 415 0.33 -17.97 -6.99
CA ASN A 415 -1.06 -18.16 -6.58
C ASN A 415 -1.39 -19.64 -6.36
N LEU A 416 -1.01 -20.52 -7.30
CA LEU A 416 -1.20 -21.97 -7.16
C LEU A 416 -0.46 -22.56 -5.96
N CYS A 417 0.78 -22.13 -5.72
CA CYS A 417 1.57 -22.56 -4.56
C CYS A 417 0.95 -22.13 -3.23
N ARG A 418 0.38 -20.92 -3.15
CA ARG A 418 -0.33 -20.46 -1.94
C ARG A 418 -1.58 -21.28 -1.63
N GLU A 419 -2.25 -21.81 -2.66
CA GLU A 419 -3.38 -22.73 -2.51
C GLU A 419 -2.97 -24.18 -2.28
N GLY A 420 -1.67 -24.48 -2.21
CA GLY A 420 -1.13 -25.82 -2.03
C GLY A 420 -1.11 -26.66 -3.31
N ARG A 421 -1.40 -26.07 -4.47
CA ARG A 421 -1.48 -26.75 -5.78
C ARG A 421 -0.13 -26.74 -6.51
N VAL A 422 0.89 -27.27 -5.84
CA VAL A 422 2.29 -27.20 -6.31
C VAL A 422 2.53 -28.01 -7.58
N MET A 423 1.77 -29.10 -7.79
CA MET A 423 1.93 -29.95 -8.99
C MET A 423 1.49 -29.24 -10.26
N GLU A 424 0.46 -28.40 -10.16
CA GLU A 424 0.00 -27.57 -11.27
C GLU A 424 0.99 -26.42 -11.53
N ALA A 425 1.57 -25.85 -10.48
CA ALA A 425 2.65 -24.87 -10.63
C ALA A 425 3.89 -25.49 -11.33
N GLN A 426 4.21 -26.76 -11.05
CA GLN A 426 5.27 -27.49 -11.75
C GLN A 426 4.97 -27.64 -13.25
N ARG A 427 3.72 -27.96 -13.61
CA ARG A 427 3.31 -28.05 -15.03
C ARG A 427 3.45 -26.71 -15.76
N LEU A 428 3.34 -25.59 -15.07
CA LEU A 428 3.61 -24.26 -15.68
C LEU A 428 5.07 -24.07 -16.06
N ILE A 429 6.02 -24.64 -15.31
CA ILE A 429 7.44 -24.65 -15.73
C ILE A 429 7.62 -25.41 -17.04
N ASP A 430 6.99 -26.60 -17.15
CA ASP A 430 7.05 -27.39 -18.38
C ASP A 430 6.42 -26.64 -19.56
N LEU A 431 5.34 -25.91 -19.32
CA LEU A 431 4.71 -25.07 -20.34
C LEU A 431 5.57 -23.87 -20.72
N MET A 432 6.23 -23.20 -19.77
CA MET A 432 7.19 -22.12 -20.05
C MET A 432 8.24 -22.58 -21.06
N LEU A 433 8.82 -23.76 -20.84
CA LEU A 433 9.83 -24.33 -21.73
C LEU A 433 9.27 -24.64 -23.14
N ARG A 434 8.02 -25.11 -23.24
CA ARG A 434 7.35 -25.36 -24.52
C ARG A 434 7.05 -24.11 -25.34
N VAL A 435 6.79 -22.99 -24.68
CA VAL A 435 6.52 -21.68 -25.32
C VAL A 435 7.75 -20.79 -25.43
N ASP A 436 8.95 -21.36 -25.28
CA ASP A 436 10.27 -20.69 -25.35
C ASP A 436 10.44 -19.51 -24.34
N VAL A 437 9.74 -19.60 -23.21
CA VAL A 437 9.93 -18.69 -22.09
C VAL A 437 10.85 -19.38 -21.07
N ARG A 438 12.06 -18.86 -20.86
CA ARG A 438 13.01 -19.46 -19.93
C ARG A 438 12.61 -19.17 -18.48
N PRO A 439 12.43 -20.22 -17.64
CA PRO A 439 12.26 -20.03 -16.20
C PRO A 439 13.49 -19.32 -15.60
N ASP A 440 13.26 -18.43 -14.69
CA ASP A 440 14.28 -17.67 -13.96
C ASP A 440 14.42 -18.15 -12.50
N VAL A 441 15.33 -17.52 -11.74
CA VAL A 441 15.52 -17.82 -10.32
C VAL A 441 14.23 -17.64 -9.52
N ILE A 442 13.39 -16.65 -9.88
CA ILE A 442 12.11 -16.39 -9.22
C ILE A 442 11.12 -17.54 -9.46
N SER A 443 11.10 -18.10 -10.69
CA SER A 443 10.26 -19.25 -11.02
C SER A 443 10.54 -20.45 -10.11
N TYR A 444 11.80 -20.80 -9.96
CA TYR A 444 12.21 -21.92 -9.10
C TYR A 444 12.04 -21.60 -7.62
N ASN A 445 12.35 -20.39 -7.17
CA ASN A 445 12.13 -19.96 -5.78
C ASN A 445 10.64 -20.05 -5.41
N THR A 446 9.75 -19.73 -6.33
CA THR A 446 8.29 -19.87 -6.12
C THR A 446 7.87 -21.34 -5.93
N LEU A 447 8.46 -22.27 -6.71
CA LEU A 447 8.21 -23.70 -6.52
C LEU A 447 8.82 -24.24 -5.22
N VAL A 448 10.02 -23.82 -4.88
CA VAL A 448 10.68 -24.18 -3.61
C VAL A 448 9.80 -23.76 -2.44
N ASP A 449 9.29 -22.52 -2.45
CA ASP A 449 8.37 -22.01 -1.43
C ASP A 449 7.07 -22.84 -1.38
N GLY A 450 6.47 -23.12 -2.55
CA GLY A 450 5.27 -23.96 -2.65
C GLY A 450 5.45 -25.37 -2.05
N HIS A 451 6.57 -26.04 -2.35
CA HIS A 451 6.89 -27.34 -1.76
C HIS A 451 7.13 -27.23 -0.24
N CYS A 452 7.81 -26.17 0.23
CA CYS A 452 8.00 -25.91 1.65
C CYS A 452 6.67 -25.68 2.38
N LEU A 453 5.75 -24.91 1.81
CA LEU A 453 4.43 -24.63 2.35
C LEU A 453 3.57 -25.90 2.47
N THR A 454 3.68 -26.82 1.52
CA THR A 454 2.95 -28.10 1.51
C THR A 454 3.67 -29.22 2.29
N GLY A 455 4.80 -28.93 2.94
CA GLY A 455 5.57 -29.90 3.73
C GLY A 455 6.40 -30.89 2.90
N ARG A 456 6.53 -30.71 1.59
CA ARG A 456 7.32 -31.55 0.68
C ARG A 456 8.76 -31.07 0.58
N ILE A 457 9.47 -31.07 1.72
CA ILE A 457 10.80 -30.44 1.81
C ILE A 457 11.84 -31.13 0.95
N ASP A 458 11.76 -32.47 0.79
CA ASP A 458 12.73 -33.22 -0.01
C ASP A 458 12.61 -32.92 -1.51
N GLU A 459 11.40 -32.67 -2.01
CA GLU A 459 11.18 -32.17 -3.38
C GLU A 459 11.69 -30.75 -3.55
N ALA A 460 11.48 -29.89 -2.55
CA ALA A 460 12.04 -28.53 -2.55
C ALA A 460 13.59 -28.55 -2.61
N ALA A 461 14.24 -29.43 -1.89
CA ALA A 461 15.68 -29.59 -1.93
C ALA A 461 16.20 -30.05 -3.31
N LYS A 462 15.49 -30.99 -3.95
CA LYS A 462 15.85 -31.43 -5.32
C LYS A 462 15.79 -30.31 -6.34
N LEU A 463 14.90 -29.32 -6.17
CA LEU A 463 14.85 -28.17 -7.06
C LEU A 463 16.11 -27.29 -7.00
N LEU A 464 16.80 -27.27 -5.87
CA LEU A 464 18.11 -26.61 -5.75
C LEU A 464 19.13 -27.24 -6.71
N ASP A 465 19.18 -28.58 -6.77
CA ASP A 465 20.06 -29.31 -7.68
C ASP A 465 19.68 -29.08 -9.14
N VAL A 466 18.37 -29.05 -9.42
CA VAL A 466 17.84 -28.73 -10.76
C VAL A 466 18.27 -27.34 -11.19
N MET A 467 18.13 -26.31 -10.33
CA MET A 467 18.58 -24.94 -10.64
C MET A 467 20.05 -24.90 -11.03
N VAL A 468 20.91 -25.57 -10.27
CA VAL A 468 22.34 -25.65 -10.55
C VAL A 468 22.62 -26.37 -11.87
N SER A 469 21.91 -27.47 -12.15
CA SER A 469 22.10 -28.28 -13.36
C SER A 469 21.76 -27.52 -14.66
N ILE A 470 20.80 -26.61 -14.61
CA ILE A 470 20.41 -25.75 -15.74
C ILE A 470 21.16 -24.43 -15.80
N GLY A 471 22.16 -24.25 -14.93
CA GLY A 471 23.04 -23.07 -14.91
C GLY A 471 22.48 -21.85 -14.19
N LEU A 472 21.36 -21.98 -13.47
CA LEU A 472 20.86 -20.94 -12.59
C LEU A 472 21.65 -20.99 -11.28
N LYS A 473 22.02 -19.81 -10.77
CA LYS A 473 22.69 -19.68 -9.46
C LYS A 473 21.65 -19.45 -8.39
N PRO A 474 21.45 -20.40 -7.44
CA PRO A 474 20.62 -20.14 -6.26
C PRO A 474 21.14 -18.94 -5.49
N ASP A 475 20.23 -18.08 -5.08
CA ASP A 475 20.52 -16.86 -4.34
C ASP A 475 20.26 -17.02 -2.83
N GLU A 476 20.53 -15.98 -2.05
CA GLU A 476 20.26 -15.97 -0.61
C GLU A 476 18.78 -16.27 -0.30
N PHE A 477 17.86 -15.81 -1.16
CA PHE A 477 16.43 -16.06 -0.99
C PHE A 477 16.09 -17.56 -1.13
N THR A 478 16.68 -18.24 -2.12
CA THR A 478 16.51 -19.69 -2.32
C THR A 478 16.90 -20.48 -1.07
N TYR A 479 18.11 -20.17 -0.53
CA TYR A 479 18.59 -20.83 0.69
C TYR A 479 17.72 -20.50 1.89
N ASN A 480 17.33 -19.23 2.10
CA ASN A 480 16.48 -18.83 3.22
C ASN A 480 15.11 -19.51 3.19
N THR A 481 14.51 -19.69 2.01
CA THR A 481 13.21 -20.39 1.86
C THR A 481 13.32 -21.85 2.26
N LEU A 482 14.38 -22.55 1.81
CA LEU A 482 14.64 -23.94 2.20
C LEU A 482 14.96 -24.08 3.70
N LEU A 483 15.82 -23.21 4.24
CA LEU A 483 16.13 -23.13 5.66
C LEU A 483 14.88 -22.98 6.51
N HIS A 484 13.99 -22.05 6.11
CA HIS A 484 12.70 -21.88 6.77
C HIS A 484 11.83 -23.14 6.68
N GLY A 485 11.80 -23.81 5.52
CA GLY A 485 11.10 -25.07 5.33
C GLY A 485 11.62 -26.17 6.27
N TYR A 486 12.94 -26.38 6.34
CA TYR A 486 13.57 -27.33 7.23
C TYR A 486 13.29 -27.02 8.72
N CYS A 487 13.44 -25.76 9.14
CA CYS A 487 13.15 -25.33 10.51
C CYS A 487 11.68 -25.58 10.88
N LYS A 488 10.74 -25.26 10.00
CA LYS A 488 9.31 -25.51 10.20
C LYS A 488 8.99 -27.01 10.31
N ALA A 489 9.68 -27.84 9.53
CA ALA A 489 9.59 -29.31 9.61
C ALA A 489 10.36 -29.91 10.81
N ARG A 490 10.99 -29.10 11.66
CA ARG A 490 11.84 -29.49 12.79
C ARG A 490 13.08 -30.32 12.39
N ARG A 491 13.51 -30.24 11.14
CA ARG A 491 14.71 -30.92 10.59
C ARG A 491 15.93 -29.99 10.67
N ILE A 492 16.34 -29.65 11.87
CA ILE A 492 17.33 -28.61 12.11
C ILE A 492 18.75 -29.02 11.64
N ASP A 493 19.07 -30.30 11.66
CA ASP A 493 20.38 -30.82 11.22
C ASP A 493 20.54 -30.65 9.70
N ASP A 494 19.47 -30.86 8.95
CA ASP A 494 19.45 -30.59 7.50
C ASP A 494 19.56 -29.09 7.22
N ALA A 495 18.90 -28.25 8.04
CA ALA A 495 19.05 -26.80 7.95
C ALA A 495 20.51 -26.36 8.16
N TYR A 496 21.21 -26.94 9.14
CA TYR A 496 22.63 -26.67 9.38
C TYR A 496 23.52 -27.13 8.22
N SER A 497 23.24 -28.29 7.64
CA SER A 497 23.94 -28.79 6.48
C SER A 497 23.79 -27.85 5.30
N LEU A 498 22.59 -27.37 5.05
CA LEU A 498 22.28 -26.39 4.00
C LEU A 498 22.96 -25.03 4.27
N PHE A 499 23.00 -24.57 5.52
CA PHE A 499 23.69 -23.35 5.92
C PHE A 499 25.20 -23.45 5.65
N ARG A 500 25.83 -24.59 5.94
CA ARG A 500 27.24 -24.84 5.62
C ARG A 500 27.49 -24.87 4.11
N GLU A 501 26.58 -25.47 3.36
CA GLU A 501 26.65 -25.48 1.89
C GLU A 501 26.59 -24.06 1.31
N MET A 502 25.68 -23.20 1.84
CA MET A 502 25.58 -21.79 1.47
C MET A 502 26.91 -21.06 1.65
N LEU A 503 27.60 -21.29 2.79
CA LEU A 503 28.90 -20.71 3.08
C LEU A 503 29.98 -21.23 2.13
N MET A 504 30.01 -22.54 1.84
CA MET A 504 30.99 -23.16 0.91
C MET A 504 30.81 -22.63 -0.53
N LYS A 505 29.61 -22.27 -0.95
CA LYS A 505 29.34 -21.65 -2.25
C LYS A 505 29.63 -20.14 -2.28
N GLY A 506 30.22 -19.59 -1.20
CA GLY A 506 30.63 -18.18 -1.11
C GLY A 506 29.49 -17.18 -0.90
N LEU A 507 28.28 -17.65 -0.60
CA LEU A 507 27.17 -16.80 -0.22
C LEU A 507 27.33 -16.35 1.24
N THR A 508 27.19 -15.06 1.49
CA THR A 508 27.29 -14.50 2.84
C THR A 508 25.92 -14.46 3.51
N PRO A 509 25.70 -15.27 4.58
CA PRO A 509 24.43 -15.28 5.26
C PRO A 509 24.03 -13.90 5.78
N GLY A 510 22.81 -13.46 5.51
CA GLY A 510 22.25 -12.23 6.02
C GLY A 510 21.62 -12.38 7.40
N VAL A 511 21.06 -11.28 7.94
CA VAL A 511 20.34 -11.29 9.23
C VAL A 511 19.16 -12.26 9.19
N VAL A 512 18.44 -12.33 8.06
CA VAL A 512 17.30 -13.25 7.88
C VAL A 512 17.72 -14.71 7.99
N THR A 513 18.86 -15.08 7.42
CA THR A 513 19.41 -16.45 7.51
C THR A 513 19.66 -16.87 8.96
N TYR A 514 20.37 -16.00 9.71
CA TYR A 514 20.64 -16.24 11.13
C TYR A 514 19.35 -16.30 11.94
N ASN A 515 18.41 -15.38 11.74
CA ASN A 515 17.14 -15.33 12.44
C ASN A 515 16.29 -16.59 12.20
N THR A 516 16.28 -17.11 10.97
CA THR A 516 15.56 -18.34 10.62
C THR A 516 16.07 -19.55 11.40
N ILE A 517 17.40 -19.73 11.45
CA ILE A 517 18.02 -20.86 12.15
C ILE A 517 17.89 -20.69 13.68
N LEU A 518 18.11 -19.47 14.20
CA LEU A 518 17.91 -19.16 15.62
C LEU A 518 16.49 -19.52 16.07
N HIS A 519 15.49 -19.10 15.29
CA HIS A 519 14.10 -19.42 15.57
C HIS A 519 13.84 -20.93 15.57
N GLY A 520 14.39 -21.67 14.59
CA GLY A 520 14.29 -23.12 14.52
C GLY A 520 14.93 -23.82 15.70
N LEU A 521 16.13 -23.40 16.12
CA LEU A 521 16.85 -23.94 17.28
C LEU A 521 16.07 -23.75 18.59
N PHE A 522 15.53 -22.54 18.81
CA PHE A 522 14.72 -22.25 19.99
C PHE A 522 13.41 -23.06 20.02
N GLN A 523 12.81 -23.32 18.85
CA GLN A 523 11.59 -24.15 18.76
C GLN A 523 11.82 -25.61 19.19
N ILE A 524 13.03 -26.12 18.98
CA ILE A 524 13.40 -27.52 19.33
C ILE A 524 14.06 -27.59 20.72
N GLY A 525 14.39 -26.44 21.32
CA GLY A 525 15.03 -26.39 22.63
C GLY A 525 16.57 -26.57 22.62
N ARG A 526 17.22 -26.42 21.42
CA ARG A 526 18.71 -26.51 21.28
C ARG A 526 19.37 -25.19 21.65
N PHE A 527 19.27 -24.79 22.90
CA PHE A 527 19.72 -23.50 23.42
C PHE A 527 21.22 -23.23 23.24
N CYS A 528 22.08 -24.24 23.54
CA CYS A 528 23.53 -24.03 23.42
C CYS A 528 23.97 -23.67 22.03
N GLU A 529 23.41 -24.33 21.04
CA GLU A 529 23.70 -24.04 19.62
C GLU A 529 23.12 -22.69 19.15
N ALA A 530 21.95 -22.32 19.65
CA ALA A 530 21.40 -21.00 19.40
C ALA A 530 22.31 -19.90 19.93
N LYS A 531 22.91 -20.09 21.12
CA LYS A 531 23.87 -19.16 21.70
C LYS A 531 25.16 -19.08 20.88
N GLU A 532 25.69 -20.21 20.43
CA GLU A 532 26.89 -20.24 19.56
C GLU A 532 26.61 -19.53 18.23
N LEU A 533 25.45 -19.79 17.62
CA LEU A 533 25.06 -19.16 16.37
C LEU A 533 24.92 -17.63 16.50
N TYR A 534 24.34 -17.17 17.61
CA TYR A 534 24.24 -15.75 17.92
C TYR A 534 25.62 -15.10 18.09
N LEU A 535 26.55 -15.74 18.83
CA LEU A 535 27.93 -15.26 18.96
C LEU A 535 28.63 -15.23 17.60
N ASN A 536 28.41 -16.22 16.75
CA ASN A 536 28.95 -16.28 15.40
C ASN A 536 28.43 -15.12 14.51
N MET A 537 27.13 -14.80 14.64
CA MET A 537 26.52 -13.64 13.96
C MET A 537 27.21 -12.32 14.34
N ILE A 538 27.46 -12.11 15.65
CA ILE A 538 28.16 -10.92 16.17
C ILE A 538 29.61 -10.88 15.67
N ASN A 539 30.35 -12.00 15.75
CA ASN A 539 31.74 -12.09 15.31
C ASN A 539 31.90 -11.80 13.81
N ASN A 540 30.89 -12.16 13.02
CA ASN A 540 30.84 -11.83 11.58
C ASN A 540 30.38 -10.38 11.30
N ARG A 541 30.38 -9.52 12.31
CA ARG A 541 30.00 -8.09 12.25
C ARG A 541 28.61 -7.85 11.65
N ARG A 542 27.68 -8.80 11.78
CA ARG A 542 26.29 -8.60 11.41
C ARG A 542 25.57 -7.83 12.51
N LYS A 543 24.99 -6.68 12.17
CA LYS A 543 24.18 -5.93 13.14
C LYS A 543 22.88 -6.68 13.38
N CYS A 544 22.66 -7.08 14.65
CA CYS A 544 21.37 -7.61 15.05
C CYS A 544 20.30 -6.52 14.95
N ASP A 545 19.17 -6.87 14.37
CA ASP A 545 17.97 -6.03 14.34
C ASP A 545 17.06 -6.34 15.54
N ILE A 546 16.03 -5.54 15.71
CA ILE A 546 15.05 -5.75 16.79
C ILE A 546 14.39 -7.13 16.70
N TYR A 547 14.17 -7.62 15.48
CA TYR A 547 13.57 -8.92 15.25
C TYR A 547 14.49 -10.07 15.73
N THR A 548 15.81 -9.97 15.55
CA THR A 548 16.81 -10.90 16.12
C THR A 548 16.68 -10.99 17.64
N TYR A 549 16.64 -9.83 18.32
CA TYR A 549 16.50 -9.79 19.77
C TYR A 549 15.17 -10.36 20.24
N THR A 550 14.09 -10.06 19.54
CA THR A 550 12.76 -10.61 19.82
C THR A 550 12.72 -12.13 19.70
N ILE A 551 13.37 -12.71 18.68
CA ILE A 551 13.51 -14.18 18.55
C ILE A 551 14.24 -14.77 19.74
N ILE A 552 15.37 -14.16 20.13
CA ILE A 552 16.19 -14.65 21.24
C ILE A 552 15.42 -14.55 22.57
N LEU A 553 14.82 -13.41 22.87
CA LEU A 553 14.03 -13.20 24.08
C LEU A 553 12.85 -14.18 24.15
N ASN A 554 12.09 -14.31 23.05
CA ASN A 554 10.98 -15.28 22.99
C ASN A 554 11.46 -16.72 23.14
N GLY A 555 12.60 -17.05 22.52
CA GLY A 555 13.21 -18.34 22.60
C GLY A 555 13.66 -18.69 24.03
N LEU A 556 14.32 -17.75 24.71
CA LEU A 556 14.72 -17.91 26.14
C LEU A 556 13.49 -18.08 27.02
N CYS A 557 12.49 -17.22 26.85
CA CYS A 557 11.26 -17.26 27.64
C CYS A 557 10.50 -18.61 27.49
N ARG A 558 10.39 -19.13 26.26
CA ARG A 558 9.71 -20.41 25.98
C ARG A 558 10.46 -21.64 26.56
N ASN A 559 11.76 -21.53 26.71
CA ASN A 559 12.60 -22.58 27.24
C ASN A 559 12.88 -22.39 28.75
N ASN A 560 12.08 -21.57 29.46
CA ASN A 560 12.15 -21.29 30.90
C ASN A 560 13.44 -20.58 31.40
N PHE A 561 14.18 -19.92 30.51
CA PHE A 561 15.34 -19.07 30.84
C PHE A 561 14.92 -17.61 31.01
N VAL A 562 13.91 -17.36 31.87
CA VAL A 562 13.30 -16.02 32.02
C VAL A 562 14.29 -14.98 32.60
N ASP A 563 15.18 -15.39 33.51
CA ASP A 563 16.14 -14.50 34.14
C ASP A 563 17.22 -14.02 33.17
N GLU A 564 17.71 -14.89 32.30
CA GLU A 564 18.62 -14.53 31.21
C GLU A 564 17.94 -13.59 30.21
N ALA A 565 16.69 -13.91 29.84
CA ALA A 565 15.90 -13.06 28.95
C ALA A 565 15.72 -11.67 29.55
N PHE A 566 15.39 -11.57 30.83
CA PHE A 566 15.17 -10.29 31.50
C PHE A 566 16.45 -9.45 31.60
N LYS A 567 17.60 -10.05 31.95
CA LYS A 567 18.90 -9.39 31.94
C LYS A 567 19.27 -8.85 30.56
N MET A 568 19.02 -9.67 29.52
CA MET A 568 19.26 -9.25 28.14
C MET A 568 18.33 -8.09 27.76
N PHE A 569 17.05 -8.16 28.09
CA PHE A 569 16.07 -7.10 27.85
C PHE A 569 16.50 -5.79 28.51
N GLN A 570 16.91 -5.79 29.78
CA GLN A 570 17.42 -4.61 30.48
C GLN A 570 18.66 -4.02 29.78
N SER A 571 19.57 -4.88 29.30
CA SER A 571 20.73 -4.44 28.51
C SER A 571 20.34 -3.80 27.17
N LEU A 572 19.25 -4.21 26.56
CA LEU A 572 18.73 -3.60 25.31
C LEU A 572 18.10 -2.23 25.59
N CYS A 573 17.32 -2.12 26.67
CA CYS A 573 16.76 -0.83 27.10
C CYS A 573 17.84 0.23 27.35
N SER A 574 19.02 -0.17 27.89
CA SER A 574 20.13 0.75 28.15
C SER A 574 20.87 1.22 26.88
N LYS A 575 20.62 0.61 25.72
CA LYS A 575 21.30 0.89 24.42
C LYS A 575 20.49 1.76 23.46
N ASP A 576 19.44 2.43 23.93
CA ASP A 576 18.52 3.25 23.11
C ASP A 576 17.97 2.53 21.86
N LEU A 577 17.85 1.22 21.90
CA LEU A 577 17.17 0.48 20.84
C LEU A 577 15.66 0.72 20.95
N GLN A 578 15.05 1.13 19.85
CA GLN A 578 13.59 1.28 19.76
C GLN A 578 12.94 -0.10 19.90
N LEU A 579 12.52 -0.45 21.11
CA LEU A 579 11.74 -1.66 21.39
C LEU A 579 10.33 -1.50 20.80
N ASP A 580 9.76 -2.60 20.34
CA ASP A 580 8.35 -2.66 19.94
C ASP A 580 7.47 -3.22 21.07
N ILE A 581 6.17 -2.94 21.02
CA ILE A 581 5.21 -3.41 22.01
C ILE A 581 5.14 -4.96 22.05
N PHE A 582 5.41 -5.61 20.92
CA PHE A 582 5.42 -7.06 20.83
C PHE A 582 6.53 -7.70 21.69
N THR A 583 7.72 -7.12 21.66
CA THR A 583 8.86 -7.56 22.50
C THR A 583 8.54 -7.37 24.00
N ILE A 584 7.93 -6.26 24.36
CA ILE A 584 7.50 -6.00 25.76
C ILE A 584 6.43 -7.03 26.17
N ASN A 585 5.46 -7.34 25.33
CA ASN A 585 4.42 -8.32 25.59
C ASN A 585 5.00 -9.73 25.83
N ILE A 586 6.05 -10.11 25.11
CA ILE A 586 6.77 -11.37 25.35
C ILE A 586 7.35 -11.39 26.76
N MET A 587 8.00 -10.30 27.18
CA MET A 587 8.63 -10.21 28.51
C MET A 587 7.57 -10.20 29.62
N ILE A 588 6.51 -9.40 29.51
CA ILE A 588 5.40 -9.38 30.47
C ILE A 588 4.81 -10.78 30.60
N GLY A 589 4.48 -11.43 29.48
CA GLY A 589 3.91 -12.78 29.50
C GLY A 589 4.83 -13.83 30.12
N ALA A 590 6.14 -13.74 29.92
CA ALA A 590 7.13 -14.63 30.51
C ALA A 590 7.31 -14.39 31.99
N LEU A 591 7.40 -13.13 32.45
CA LEU A 591 7.51 -12.74 33.86
C LEU A 591 6.28 -13.23 34.66
N LEU A 592 5.08 -12.99 34.13
CA LEU A 592 3.83 -13.47 34.76
C LEU A 592 3.76 -14.99 34.87
N LYS A 593 4.19 -15.72 33.83
CA LYS A 593 4.27 -17.17 33.86
C LYS A 593 5.32 -17.71 34.86
N GLY A 594 6.42 -16.97 34.99
CA GLY A 594 7.51 -17.26 35.92
C GLY A 594 7.22 -16.82 37.37
N GLY A 595 6.04 -16.29 37.67
CA GLY A 595 5.65 -15.84 39.01
C GLY A 595 6.27 -14.52 39.46
N ARG A 596 6.92 -13.76 38.53
CA ARG A 596 7.56 -12.46 38.78
C ARG A 596 6.59 -11.31 38.46
N LYS A 597 5.50 -11.23 39.24
CA LYS A 597 4.41 -10.27 38.99
C LYS A 597 4.90 -8.83 39.13
N GLU A 598 5.66 -8.50 40.16
CA GLU A 598 6.15 -7.15 40.45
C GLU A 598 6.92 -6.62 39.24
N ASP A 599 7.88 -7.36 38.73
CA ASP A 599 8.67 -6.98 37.54
C ASP A 599 7.78 -6.80 36.26
N ALA A 600 6.74 -7.65 36.15
CA ALA A 600 5.81 -7.53 35.02
C ALA A 600 4.94 -6.27 35.09
N MET A 601 4.48 -5.91 36.31
CA MET A 601 3.69 -4.71 36.52
C MET A 601 4.54 -3.44 36.40
N ASP A 602 5.78 -3.46 36.87
CA ASP A 602 6.75 -2.39 36.68
C ASP A 602 7.02 -2.16 35.17
N LEU A 603 7.21 -3.25 34.43
CA LEU A 603 7.40 -3.17 32.99
C LEU A 603 6.15 -2.61 32.28
N PHE A 604 4.95 -3.00 32.71
CA PHE A 604 3.68 -2.46 32.19
C PHE A 604 3.57 -0.94 32.44
N ALA A 605 3.89 -0.50 33.68
CA ALA A 605 3.85 0.94 34.04
C ALA A 605 4.86 1.78 33.23
N THR A 606 5.99 1.19 32.82
CA THR A 606 7.04 1.90 32.07
C THR A 606 6.82 1.92 30.56
N ILE A 607 5.81 1.26 30.00
CA ILE A 607 5.54 1.22 28.54
C ILE A 607 5.45 2.64 27.95
N SER A 608 4.73 3.55 28.64
CA SER A 608 4.56 4.93 28.18
C SER A 608 5.87 5.71 28.22
N ALA A 609 6.81 5.38 29.11
CA ALA A 609 8.13 5.99 29.17
C ALA A 609 9.00 5.63 27.95
N TYR A 610 8.73 4.48 27.32
CA TYR A 610 9.36 4.09 26.05
C TYR A 610 8.68 4.72 24.80
N GLY A 611 7.71 5.62 25.00
CA GLY A 611 6.95 6.22 23.89
C GLY A 611 5.97 5.27 23.21
N LEU A 612 5.65 4.15 23.84
CA LEU A 612 4.73 3.13 23.32
C LEU A 612 3.38 3.22 24.02
N VAL A 613 2.34 2.70 23.33
CA VAL A 613 0.99 2.58 23.89
C VAL A 613 0.69 1.10 24.06
N PRO A 614 0.19 0.67 25.26
CA PRO A 614 -0.23 -0.71 25.47
C PRO A 614 -1.30 -1.13 24.45
N ASP A 615 -1.14 -2.29 23.84
CA ASP A 615 -2.10 -2.84 22.89
C ASP A 615 -3.10 -3.80 23.59
N VAL A 616 -4.07 -4.31 22.86
CA VAL A 616 -5.07 -5.25 23.37
C VAL A 616 -4.43 -6.52 23.96
N GLU A 617 -3.28 -6.95 23.43
CA GLU A 617 -2.57 -8.12 23.92
C GLU A 617 -1.87 -7.83 25.26
N THR A 618 -1.31 -6.65 25.44
CA THR A 618 -0.75 -6.20 26.74
C THR A 618 -1.81 -6.29 27.83
N TYR A 619 -2.97 -5.66 27.60
CA TYR A 619 -4.10 -5.69 28.55
C TYR A 619 -4.62 -7.09 28.79
N ARG A 620 -4.66 -7.95 27.76
CA ARG A 620 -5.07 -9.34 27.89
C ARG A 620 -4.15 -10.15 28.82
N LEU A 621 -2.84 -9.97 28.70
CA LEU A 621 -1.86 -10.68 29.55
C LEU A 621 -2.01 -10.31 31.03
N ILE A 622 -2.15 -9.02 31.32
CA ILE A 622 -2.35 -8.52 32.69
C ILE A 622 -3.71 -9.02 33.24
N ALA A 623 -4.78 -8.87 32.44
CA ALA A 623 -6.12 -9.33 32.84
C ALA A 623 -6.16 -10.83 33.15
N GLU A 624 -5.49 -11.67 32.36
CA GLU A 624 -5.37 -13.09 32.59
C GLU A 624 -4.74 -13.37 33.96
N ASN A 625 -3.69 -12.65 34.31
CA ASN A 625 -3.02 -12.83 35.59
C ASN A 625 -3.89 -12.38 36.78
N LEU A 626 -4.54 -11.21 36.67
CA LEU A 626 -5.44 -10.70 37.71
C LEU A 626 -6.61 -11.66 38.01
N ILE A 627 -7.17 -12.26 36.95
CA ILE A 627 -8.23 -13.25 37.09
C ILE A 627 -7.70 -14.50 37.82
N LYS A 628 -6.49 -15.00 37.50
CA LYS A 628 -5.90 -16.15 38.17
C LYS A 628 -5.66 -15.91 39.65
N GLU A 629 -5.24 -14.73 40.02
CA GLU A 629 -5.01 -14.33 41.43
C GLU A 629 -6.28 -13.99 42.18
N GLY A 630 -7.33 -13.55 41.48
CA GLY A 630 -8.59 -13.15 42.10
C GLY A 630 -8.72 -11.68 42.41
N SER A 631 -7.82 -10.88 41.92
CA SER A 631 -7.84 -9.41 42.03
C SER A 631 -8.83 -8.81 41.01
N LEU A 632 -10.12 -9.00 41.26
CA LEU A 632 -11.16 -8.64 40.30
C LEU A 632 -11.48 -7.16 40.32
N GLU A 633 -11.13 -6.44 41.39
CA GLU A 633 -11.24 -4.98 41.45
C GLU A 633 -10.17 -4.30 40.55
N GLU A 634 -8.93 -4.78 40.63
CA GLU A 634 -7.84 -4.33 39.74
C GLU A 634 -8.13 -4.63 38.25
N LEU A 635 -8.93 -5.67 37.98
CA LEU A 635 -9.36 -5.98 36.62
C LEU A 635 -10.31 -4.91 36.07
N ASP A 636 -11.25 -4.43 36.87
CA ASP A 636 -12.20 -3.39 36.47
C ASP A 636 -11.47 -2.04 36.26
N GLU A 637 -10.48 -1.72 37.10
CA GLU A 637 -9.59 -0.56 36.92
C GLU A 637 -8.78 -0.67 35.64
N LEU A 638 -8.23 -1.85 35.35
CA LEU A 638 -7.48 -2.10 34.10
C LEU A 638 -8.33 -1.86 32.85
N PHE A 639 -9.62 -2.25 32.87
CA PHE A 639 -10.53 -1.98 31.77
C PHE A 639 -10.85 -0.51 31.61
N SER A 640 -11.03 0.20 32.71
CA SER A 640 -11.23 1.65 32.68
C SER A 640 -10.04 2.36 32.07
N ALA A 641 -8.82 2.01 32.50
CA ALA A 641 -7.57 2.53 31.95
C ALA A 641 -7.39 2.19 30.45
N MET A 642 -7.85 0.99 30.02
CA MET A 642 -7.82 0.58 28.63
C MET A 642 -8.73 1.47 27.74
N GLU A 643 -9.92 1.80 28.24
CA GLU A 643 -10.90 2.67 27.55
C GLU A 643 -10.40 4.12 27.52
N GLU A 644 -9.82 4.62 28.60
CA GLU A 644 -9.21 5.97 28.69
C GLU A 644 -8.06 6.15 27.72
N ASN A 645 -7.25 5.12 27.54
CA ASN A 645 -6.14 5.09 26.57
C ASN A 645 -6.61 4.90 25.10
N GLY A 646 -7.93 4.82 24.85
CA GLY A 646 -8.49 4.65 23.52
C GLY A 646 -8.31 3.26 22.91
N THR A 647 -7.92 2.28 23.71
CA THR A 647 -7.73 0.88 23.27
C THR A 647 -9.03 0.11 23.52
N ALA A 648 -9.73 -0.30 22.45
CA ALA A 648 -10.97 -1.06 22.58
C ALA A 648 -10.71 -2.58 22.65
N PRO A 649 -11.37 -3.32 23.57
CA PRO A 649 -11.24 -4.78 23.62
C PRO A 649 -11.80 -5.42 22.34
N ASN A 650 -11.07 -6.40 21.80
CA ASN A 650 -11.48 -7.17 20.62
C ASN A 650 -12.24 -8.47 21.01
N SER A 651 -12.83 -9.12 20.00
CA SER A 651 -13.57 -10.38 20.18
C SER A 651 -12.75 -11.46 20.88
N ARG A 652 -11.47 -11.62 20.53
CA ARG A 652 -10.57 -12.62 21.09
C ARG A 652 -10.32 -12.39 22.58
N MET A 653 -10.08 -11.13 22.97
CA MET A 653 -9.86 -10.77 24.38
C MET A 653 -11.10 -11.05 25.22
N LEU A 654 -12.27 -10.57 24.79
CA LEU A 654 -13.51 -10.77 25.53
C LEU A 654 -13.88 -12.26 25.65
N ASN A 655 -13.73 -13.05 24.59
CA ASN A 655 -13.90 -14.51 24.64
C ASN A 655 -12.92 -15.20 25.60
N ALA A 656 -11.66 -14.75 25.65
CA ALA A 656 -10.67 -15.28 26.59
C ALA A 656 -11.04 -14.97 28.04
N LEU A 657 -11.46 -13.72 28.32
CA LEU A 657 -11.91 -13.32 29.66
C LEU A 657 -13.11 -14.15 30.13
N VAL A 658 -14.11 -14.32 29.27
CA VAL A 658 -15.26 -15.19 29.57
C VAL A 658 -14.80 -16.60 29.93
N ARG A 659 -13.90 -17.20 29.14
CA ARG A 659 -13.37 -18.54 29.42
C ARG A 659 -12.66 -18.61 30.79
N TRP A 660 -11.81 -17.65 31.12
CA TRP A 660 -11.06 -17.67 32.39
C TRP A 660 -11.98 -17.48 33.58
N LEU A 661 -12.97 -16.56 33.50
CA LEU A 661 -13.96 -16.37 34.57
C LEU A 661 -14.85 -17.60 34.76
N LEU A 662 -15.30 -18.20 33.65
CA LEU A 662 -16.07 -19.46 33.72
C LEU A 662 -15.26 -20.61 34.27
N HIS A 663 -13.96 -20.71 33.95
CA HIS A 663 -13.07 -21.74 34.50
C HIS A 663 -12.90 -21.60 36.02
N ARG A 664 -12.91 -20.36 36.50
CA ARG A 664 -12.84 -20.05 37.95
C ARG A 664 -14.17 -20.20 38.67
N GLY A 665 -15.29 -20.29 37.94
CA GLY A 665 -16.62 -20.42 38.53
C GLY A 665 -17.33 -19.08 38.77
N ASP A 666 -16.75 -17.94 38.33
CA ASP A 666 -17.38 -16.62 38.42
C ASP A 666 -18.31 -16.39 37.24
N ILE A 667 -19.49 -17.02 37.31
CA ILE A 667 -20.49 -16.97 36.23
C ILE A 667 -21.13 -15.61 36.13
N GLY A 668 -21.26 -14.87 37.25
CA GLY A 668 -21.87 -13.54 37.26
C GLY A 668 -21.09 -12.54 36.44
N ARG A 669 -19.79 -12.41 36.66
CA ARG A 669 -18.90 -11.52 35.89
C ARG A 669 -18.71 -11.98 34.44
N ALA A 670 -18.66 -13.30 34.21
CA ALA A 670 -18.64 -13.85 32.86
C ALA A 670 -19.87 -13.36 32.05
N GLY A 671 -21.05 -13.26 32.72
CA GLY A 671 -22.28 -12.70 32.13
C GLY A 671 -22.12 -11.23 31.67
N VAL A 672 -21.42 -10.40 32.46
CA VAL A 672 -21.16 -8.99 32.09
C VAL A 672 -20.33 -8.91 30.80
N TYR A 673 -19.26 -9.71 30.68
CA TYR A 673 -18.42 -9.71 29.48
C TYR A 673 -19.10 -10.36 28.26
N LEU A 674 -20.04 -11.30 28.49
CA LEU A 674 -20.91 -11.81 27.43
C LEU A 674 -21.85 -10.72 26.91
N SER A 675 -22.40 -9.87 27.78
CA SER A 675 -23.19 -8.71 27.36
C SER A 675 -22.35 -7.72 26.55
N LYS A 676 -21.11 -7.43 26.96
CA LYS A 676 -20.18 -6.59 26.19
C LYS A 676 -19.84 -7.18 24.81
N LEU A 677 -19.78 -8.51 24.66
CA LEU A 677 -19.62 -9.17 23.35
C LEU A 677 -20.83 -8.90 22.44
N ASP A 678 -22.04 -8.99 23.01
CA ASP A 678 -23.29 -8.72 22.26
C ASP A 678 -23.40 -7.26 21.85
N GLU A 679 -23.13 -6.32 22.74
CA GLU A 679 -23.15 -4.87 22.47
C GLU A 679 -22.22 -4.51 21.31
N LYS A 680 -21.08 -5.20 21.20
CA LYS A 680 -20.09 -4.99 20.12
C LYS A 680 -20.35 -5.87 18.88
N ASN A 681 -21.44 -6.65 18.84
CA ASN A 681 -21.77 -7.59 17.77
C ASN A 681 -20.65 -8.63 17.50
N PHE A 682 -19.90 -9.05 18.50
CA PHE A 682 -18.88 -10.08 18.37
C PHE A 682 -19.47 -11.47 18.53
N SER A 683 -18.95 -12.44 17.76
CA SER A 683 -19.35 -13.84 17.86
C SER A 683 -18.60 -14.57 18.98
N LEU A 684 -19.26 -15.58 19.58
CA LEU A 684 -18.59 -16.51 20.49
C LEU A 684 -17.65 -17.44 19.71
N GLU A 685 -16.46 -17.66 20.28
CA GLU A 685 -15.56 -18.71 19.80
C GLU A 685 -16.08 -20.10 20.18
N ALA A 686 -15.79 -21.10 19.34
CA ALA A 686 -16.21 -22.49 19.59
C ALA A 686 -15.78 -23.02 20.96
N SER A 687 -14.59 -22.64 21.42
CA SER A 687 -14.04 -23.00 22.76
C SER A 687 -14.84 -22.37 23.90
N THR A 688 -15.28 -21.10 23.74
CA THR A 688 -16.12 -20.41 24.73
C THR A 688 -17.51 -21.03 24.78
N THR A 689 -18.09 -21.35 23.63
CA THR A 689 -19.39 -22.02 23.50
C THR A 689 -19.35 -23.42 24.16
N SER A 690 -18.30 -24.19 23.89
CA SER A 690 -18.11 -25.51 24.49
C SER A 690 -18.02 -25.45 26.03
N MET A 691 -17.36 -24.43 26.56
CA MET A 691 -17.22 -24.24 28.01
C MET A 691 -18.55 -23.82 28.65
N LEU A 692 -19.32 -22.92 28.02
CA LEU A 692 -20.67 -22.56 28.47
C LEU A 692 -21.58 -23.79 28.53
N ILE A 693 -21.57 -24.66 27.52
CA ILE A 693 -22.34 -25.89 27.48
C ILE A 693 -21.90 -26.82 28.64
N SER A 694 -20.60 -26.93 28.93
CA SER A 694 -20.08 -27.78 30.00
C SER A 694 -20.53 -27.31 31.39
N ILE A 695 -20.72 -26.01 31.60
CA ILE A 695 -21.22 -25.45 32.88
C ILE A 695 -22.70 -25.79 33.08
N TYR A 696 -23.51 -25.73 32.03
CA TYR A 696 -24.93 -26.14 32.12
C TYR A 696 -25.11 -27.62 32.40
N SER A 697 -24.14 -28.46 32.08
CA SER A 697 -24.18 -29.89 32.36
C SER A 697 -23.81 -30.24 33.81
N ARG A 698 -23.25 -29.30 34.60
CA ARG A 698 -22.89 -29.51 36.01
C ARG A 698 -23.98 -29.00 36.95
N ALA A 699 -24.52 -29.87 37.80
CA ALA A 699 -25.61 -29.56 38.72
C ALA A 699 -25.28 -28.39 39.67
N GLU A 700 -24.02 -28.26 40.07
CA GLU A 700 -23.52 -27.23 41.00
C GLU A 700 -23.66 -25.79 40.46
N TYR A 701 -23.65 -25.63 39.15
CA TYR A 701 -23.69 -24.29 38.50
C TYR A 701 -25.04 -23.92 37.90
N GLN A 702 -26.05 -24.81 37.96
CA GLN A 702 -27.36 -24.58 37.34
C GLN A 702 -28.13 -23.38 37.90
N GLN A 703 -27.98 -23.07 39.19
CA GLN A 703 -28.61 -21.85 39.76
C GLN A 703 -27.87 -20.57 39.35
N LEU A 704 -26.53 -20.61 39.31
CA LEU A 704 -25.70 -19.48 38.92
C LEU A 704 -25.77 -19.22 37.42
N ALA A 705 -26.03 -20.22 36.60
CA ALA A 705 -26.23 -20.07 35.16
C ALA A 705 -27.50 -19.24 34.80
N LYS A 706 -28.41 -19.05 35.76
CA LYS A 706 -29.58 -18.14 35.60
C LYS A 706 -29.16 -16.66 35.56
N SER A 707 -27.99 -16.29 36.04
CA SER A 707 -27.44 -14.93 35.96
C SER A 707 -26.87 -14.57 34.59
N LEU A 708 -26.69 -15.54 33.68
CA LEU A 708 -26.24 -15.27 32.32
C LEU A 708 -27.31 -14.56 31.51
N PRO A 709 -26.93 -13.72 30.50
CA PRO A 709 -27.87 -13.09 29.58
C PRO A 709 -28.79 -14.11 28.89
N GLU A 710 -30.06 -13.77 28.64
CA GLU A 710 -31.08 -14.70 28.13
C GLU A 710 -30.65 -15.45 26.86
N LYS A 711 -29.95 -14.80 25.97
CA LYS A 711 -29.41 -15.38 24.74
C LYS A 711 -28.49 -16.58 24.97
N TYR A 712 -27.83 -16.65 26.09
CA TYR A 712 -26.87 -17.70 26.46
C TYR A 712 -27.43 -18.73 27.46
N ARG A 713 -28.75 -18.66 27.76
CA ARG A 713 -29.45 -19.63 28.56
C ARG A 713 -29.92 -20.79 27.68
N PHE A 714 -29.27 -21.95 27.80
CA PHE A 714 -29.67 -23.13 27.03
C PHE A 714 -30.87 -23.82 27.69
N PRO A 715 -32.02 -24.04 26.98
CA PRO A 715 -33.15 -24.77 27.55
C PRO A 715 -32.80 -26.23 27.79
N GLN A 716 -33.18 -26.78 28.96
CA GLN A 716 -32.87 -28.13 29.43
C GLN A 716 -33.23 -29.26 28.44
N ARG A 717 -34.14 -29.04 27.48
CA ARG A 717 -34.57 -30.02 26.47
C ARG A 717 -33.55 -30.31 25.35
N SER A 718 -32.60 -29.38 25.10
CA SER A 718 -31.60 -29.57 24.05
C SER A 718 -30.34 -30.32 24.50
N LEU A 719 -30.10 -30.44 25.79
CA LEU A 719 -28.96 -31.16 26.36
C LEU A 719 -29.14 -32.69 26.38
N GLN A 720 -30.35 -33.21 26.47
CA GLN A 720 -30.61 -34.64 26.42
C GLN A 720 -30.43 -35.26 25.01
N LEU A 721 -30.65 -34.47 23.96
CA LEU A 721 -30.50 -34.92 22.56
C LEU A 721 -29.03 -35.03 22.09
N SER A 722 -28.07 -34.37 22.77
CA SER A 722 -26.64 -34.44 22.42
C SER A 722 -25.88 -35.57 23.15
N VAL A 723 -26.42 -36.10 24.24
CA VAL A 723 -25.82 -37.23 24.98
C VAL A 723 -26.23 -38.55 24.34
N ASP A 724 -27.44 -38.64 23.79
CA ASP A 724 -27.93 -39.86 23.12
C ASP A 724 -27.36 -40.05 21.68
N LYS A 725 -26.72 -39.06 21.09
CA LYS A 725 -25.97 -39.17 19.81
C LYS A 725 -24.50 -39.58 19.97
N LYS A 726 -24.00 -39.75 21.19
CA LYS A 726 -22.64 -40.22 21.50
C LYS A 726 -22.62 -41.58 22.27
N ARG A 727 -23.74 -42.29 22.33
CA ARG A 727 -23.79 -43.73 22.70
C ARG A 727 -23.99 -44.61 21.47
#